data_a39d06395dff2f9ca39be36020a69265
#
_entry.id   a39d06395dff2f9ca39be36020a69265
#
_cell.length_a   1.000
_cell.length_b   1.000
_cell.length_c   1.000
_cell.angle_alpha   90.00
_cell.angle_beta   90.00
_cell.angle_gamma   90.00
#
_symmetry.space_group_name_H-M   'P 1'
#
loop_
_entity.id
_entity.type
_entity.pdbx_description
1 polymer ?
#
loop_
_entity_poly.entity_id
_entity_poly.type
_entity_poly.pdbx_seq_one_letter_code
_entity_poly.pdbx_strand_id
1 'polypeptide(L)'
;MPVRMGSAARDGDEQEADEAAGPRHGALLQPEAEDWVVLELPYMTHWSNKRHATNGIPRPRRAEDLPDWRMRERLRTVTAALVMCLNIGVDPPDVSKTNPCSKLICWMDPESLDPTKALPAIGRNLQVQFETLSMKTRYKQYLDPIVEETKRFCTNLRRTAKDERVLFYYNGYGVPKPTPGGEIWVFNKAYTQYIPLTLYDLQTWLGHPCIYVWDTSAAGHIVANFRRLAELRAEDEVKLAAAEGREPPPIPSSDGIFTDAAGEPQFPLRDSIHLAACGPDEVLPMNPDLPADLFTCCLTSPIEISLRWFVLQNPLPSPLNVDMVMNIPGQLQDRRTPLGELNWTLTAVTDTIAWTVLPRALFRRFFRDDLMVAALLRNYLLAERIMRFYHCTPVSHPRLPPTHNHPLWDSWDLAVDQCLSQLPTLLAKEQARAEAESHGTPMPPHLAAFEYQHSTFFSEQLKAFEVWLSQGDVSRRPPRWRVQRHSVVRLYGDDSAHPLDADGDANDDNDPDVRVQHDPPSQLPIVLQVLLSQVHRLRALILLSQFLDLGPWAVNLALSIGIFPYVLKLLQSPAADLKPVLIYIWARILAVDQSCQVDLLRDNGYMYFASVLSPFHPNHVPGAAHGGQTLPIPNVSEHCAMCAFILAVFCRDFPLGQDACLETDVMDACLEHLEDDDYLLRQWSALCLAQLWDNNDVGKARAIAKDAHGKLCCLLSDASPEVRASILYALGVLLGTSGSMTIDVAHPTAAEQHRRRERTHGTARPPCVCTCLLYTSDAA
;
A
#
# COMPACT_ATOMS: atom_id res chain seq x y z
N MET A 1 9.81 -51.28 -21.48
CA MET A 1 10.82 -52.19 -20.86
C MET A 1 12.06 -51.37 -20.62
N PRO A 2 12.43 -51.13 -19.37
CA PRO A 2 13.69 -50.46 -19.06
C PRO A 2 14.78 -51.51 -18.74
N VAL A 3 15.92 -51.26 -19.30
CA VAL A 3 17.12 -52.04 -19.08
C VAL A 3 17.76 -51.60 -17.76
N ARG A 4 17.87 -52.51 -16.82
CA ARG A 4 18.75 -52.40 -15.65
C ARG A 4 20.18 -52.57 -16.06
N MET A 5 21.06 -51.66 -15.64
CA MET A 5 22.48 -51.97 -15.40
C MET A 5 22.84 -51.54 -13.99
N GLY A 6 23.24 -52.53 -13.23
CA GLY A 6 23.78 -52.34 -11.92
C GLY A 6 25.26 -51.93 -12.00
N SER A 7 25.69 -51.14 -11.04
CA SER A 7 27.11 -51.08 -10.66
C SER A 7 27.18 -51.07 -9.14
N ALA A 8 27.97 -52.02 -8.67
CA ALA A 8 28.26 -52.24 -7.28
C ALA A 8 29.34 -51.32 -6.74
N ALA A 9 29.23 -51.06 -5.45
CA ALA A 9 30.30 -50.86 -4.49
C ALA A 9 31.22 -49.64 -4.64
N ARG A 10 30.86 -48.58 -3.91
CA ARG A 10 31.82 -47.78 -3.14
C ARG A 10 31.03 -47.00 -2.03
N ASP A 11 30.40 -47.75 -1.14
CA ASP A 11 29.81 -47.20 0.09
C ASP A 11 30.65 -47.77 1.24
N GLY A 12 31.43 -46.95 1.87
CA GLY A 12 32.17 -47.36 3.08
C GLY A 12 32.85 -46.24 3.85
N ASP A 13 33.28 -45.19 3.18
CA ASP A 13 34.18 -44.21 3.83
C ASP A 13 33.62 -42.76 3.95
N GLU A 14 32.42 -42.47 3.41
CA GLU A 14 31.83 -41.10 3.51
C GLU A 14 30.84 -40.95 4.68
N GLN A 15 30.32 -42.02 5.25
CA GLN A 15 29.36 -41.93 6.38
C GLN A 15 29.99 -41.69 7.75
N GLU A 16 31.23 -42.09 7.97
CA GLU A 16 31.89 -41.86 9.27
C GLU A 16 32.46 -40.46 9.48
N ALA A 17 32.57 -39.66 8.41
CA ALA A 17 33.08 -38.29 8.51
C ALA A 17 31.99 -37.23 8.81
N ASP A 18 30.71 -37.55 8.63
CA ASP A 18 29.62 -36.61 8.84
C ASP A 18 28.98 -36.68 10.26
N GLU A 19 29.16 -37.80 10.99
CA GLU A 19 28.66 -37.92 12.37
C GLU A 19 29.44 -37.11 13.39
N ALA A 20 30.64 -36.65 13.09
CA ALA A 20 31.47 -35.85 13.99
C ALA A 20 31.33 -34.34 13.86
N ALA A 21 30.63 -33.87 12.84
CA ALA A 21 30.34 -32.44 12.68
C ALA A 21 28.96 -32.16 13.28
N GLY A 22 28.91 -31.52 14.44
CA GLY A 22 27.66 -31.04 15.02
C GLY A 22 26.82 -30.23 14.03
N PRO A 23 25.54 -29.96 14.33
CA PRO A 23 24.59 -29.42 13.37
C PRO A 23 25.16 -28.19 12.70
N ARG A 24 25.33 -28.29 11.37
CA ARG A 24 25.83 -27.19 10.57
C ARG A 24 24.77 -26.11 10.55
N HIS A 25 25.22 -24.89 10.57
CA HIS A 25 24.40 -23.72 10.32
C HIS A 25 23.52 -23.90 9.08
N GLY A 26 22.20 -23.77 9.24
CA GLY A 26 21.26 -23.88 8.13
C GLY A 26 20.93 -25.30 7.70
N ALA A 27 21.55 -26.31 8.27
CA ALA A 27 21.18 -27.72 8.06
C ALA A 27 19.95 -28.04 8.92
N LEU A 28 18.81 -27.56 8.51
CA LEU A 28 17.59 -27.71 9.32
C LEU A 28 16.89 -29.01 9.04
N LEU A 29 16.95 -29.50 7.82
CA LEU A 29 16.28 -30.74 7.44
C LEU A 29 17.12 -31.49 6.44
N GLN A 30 17.23 -32.79 6.66
CA GLN A 30 17.77 -33.68 5.65
C GLN A 30 16.72 -33.93 4.57
N PRO A 31 17.11 -34.11 3.29
CA PRO A 31 16.15 -34.35 2.21
C PRO A 31 15.27 -35.59 2.42
N GLU A 32 15.73 -36.54 3.21
CA GLU A 32 15.00 -37.76 3.54
C GLU A 32 14.06 -37.63 4.75
N ALA A 33 14.08 -36.50 5.46
CA ALA A 33 13.17 -36.29 6.58
C ALA A 33 11.73 -36.13 6.09
N GLU A 34 10.79 -36.78 6.76
CA GLU A 34 9.36 -36.67 6.41
C GLU A 34 8.90 -35.20 6.41
N ASP A 35 9.46 -34.37 7.26
CA ASP A 35 9.17 -32.93 7.33
C ASP A 35 9.65 -32.16 6.10
N TRP A 36 10.62 -32.70 5.36
CA TRP A 36 11.13 -32.05 4.14
C TRP A 36 10.07 -31.92 3.06
N VAL A 37 9.18 -32.89 2.93
CA VAL A 37 8.08 -32.85 1.94
C VAL A 37 7.11 -31.72 2.25
N VAL A 38 6.95 -31.36 3.51
CA VAL A 38 6.07 -30.29 3.98
C VAL A 38 6.72 -28.92 3.81
N LEU A 39 8.04 -28.88 3.64
CA LEU A 39 8.80 -27.66 3.34
C LEU A 39 8.81 -27.26 1.87
N GLU A 40 7.92 -27.80 1.06
CA GLU A 40 7.63 -27.22 -0.27
C GLU A 40 7.12 -25.77 -0.20
N LEU A 41 7.01 -25.23 1.01
CA LEU A 41 6.78 -23.81 1.23
C LEU A 41 8.10 -23.05 1.00
N PRO A 42 8.28 -22.35 -0.13
CA PRO A 42 9.57 -21.78 -0.54
C PRO A 42 10.19 -20.82 0.47
N TYR A 43 9.35 -20.15 1.27
CA TYR A 43 9.80 -19.18 2.27
C TYR A 43 10.59 -19.83 3.42
N MET A 44 10.32 -21.10 3.76
CA MET A 44 11.04 -21.81 4.81
C MET A 44 12.47 -22.13 4.38
N THR A 45 12.62 -22.59 3.14
CA THR A 45 13.93 -22.84 2.54
C THR A 45 14.77 -21.56 2.45
N HIS A 46 14.14 -20.44 2.08
CA HIS A 46 14.84 -19.16 2.00
C HIS A 46 15.33 -18.67 3.36
N TRP A 47 14.54 -18.84 4.41
CA TRP A 47 14.96 -18.52 5.76
C TRP A 47 16.23 -19.27 6.16
N SER A 48 16.24 -20.57 5.97
CA SER A 48 17.37 -21.43 6.35
C SER A 48 18.64 -21.15 5.55
N ASN A 49 18.51 -21.02 4.23
CA ASN A 49 19.65 -20.92 3.31
C ASN A 49 20.30 -19.54 3.29
N LYS A 50 19.59 -18.49 3.63
CA LYS A 50 20.07 -17.11 3.50
C LYS A 50 20.43 -16.45 4.82
N ARG A 51 20.32 -17.12 5.94
CA ARG A 51 20.54 -16.52 7.26
C ARG A 51 21.95 -15.98 7.51
N HIS A 52 22.95 -16.43 6.73
CA HIS A 52 24.31 -15.93 6.81
C HIS A 52 24.69 -14.94 5.71
N ALA A 53 23.83 -14.73 4.73
CA ALA A 53 24.11 -13.77 3.68
C ALA A 53 24.02 -12.35 4.25
N THR A 54 25.08 -11.55 4.19
CA THR A 54 25.13 -10.18 4.72
C THR A 54 24.92 -9.18 3.60
N ASN A 55 23.96 -8.26 3.79
CA ASN A 55 23.73 -7.15 2.87
C ASN A 55 24.53 -5.89 3.25
N GLY A 56 25.66 -6.09 3.93
CA GLY A 56 26.49 -5.03 4.48
C GLY A 56 26.03 -4.56 5.87
N ILE A 57 26.76 -3.64 6.43
CA ILE A 57 26.48 -3.07 7.77
C ILE A 57 25.33 -2.08 7.62
N PRO A 58 24.19 -2.28 8.30
CA PRO A 58 23.12 -1.30 8.31
C PRO A 58 23.61 0.02 8.88
N ARG A 59 23.39 1.12 8.16
CA ARG A 59 23.70 2.45 8.71
C ARG A 59 22.79 2.72 9.90
N PRO A 60 23.31 3.17 11.05
CA PRO A 60 22.46 3.54 12.17
C PRO A 60 21.54 4.69 11.73
N ARG A 61 20.23 4.47 11.73
CA ARG A 61 19.24 5.52 11.51
C ARG A 61 19.31 6.48 12.71
N ARG A 62 19.26 7.78 12.44
CA ARG A 62 19.02 8.75 13.50
C ARG A 62 17.62 8.52 14.04
N ALA A 63 17.45 8.62 15.37
CA ALA A 63 16.14 8.41 16.01
C ALA A 63 15.04 9.35 15.49
N GLU A 64 15.41 10.42 14.81
CA GLU A 64 14.52 11.44 14.25
C GLU A 64 14.04 11.11 12.83
N ASP A 65 14.73 10.19 12.12
CA ASP A 65 14.37 9.82 10.75
C ASP A 65 13.27 8.77 10.76
N LEU A 66 12.03 9.20 10.58
CA LEU A 66 10.94 8.27 10.30
C LEU A 66 11.18 7.59 8.95
N PRO A 67 10.91 6.29 8.84
CA PRO A 67 11.02 5.60 7.56
C PRO A 67 10.17 6.27 6.48
N ASP A 68 10.67 6.36 5.25
CA ASP A 68 9.99 7.03 4.13
C ASP A 68 8.59 6.51 3.82
N TRP A 69 8.32 5.23 4.12
CA TRP A 69 7.00 4.65 3.91
C TRP A 69 5.97 5.07 4.97
N ARG A 70 6.42 5.59 6.13
CA ARG A 70 5.55 6.11 7.17
C ARG A 70 5.16 7.53 6.84
N MET A 71 3.88 7.76 6.80
CA MET A 71 3.35 9.10 6.57
C MET A 71 3.26 9.83 7.90
N ARG A 72 3.95 10.96 7.97
CA ARG A 72 3.96 11.83 9.17
C ARG A 72 2.57 12.43 9.41
N GLU A 73 1.92 12.87 8.34
CA GLU A 73 0.59 13.47 8.38
C GLU A 73 -0.28 12.91 7.26
N ARG A 74 -1.48 12.48 7.59
CA ARG A 74 -2.49 12.07 6.61
C ARG A 74 -3.48 13.20 6.46
N LEU A 75 -3.44 13.86 5.33
CA LEU A 75 -4.48 14.81 4.94
C LEU A 75 -5.79 14.06 4.68
N ARG A 76 -6.89 14.68 5.03
CA ARG A 76 -8.24 14.15 4.75
C ARG A 76 -9.04 15.19 4.02
N THR A 77 -9.79 14.78 3.02
CA THR A 77 -10.82 15.62 2.42
C THR A 77 -12.06 15.61 3.33
N VAL A 78 -12.25 16.67 4.08
CA VAL A 78 -13.33 16.74 5.11
C VAL A 78 -14.60 17.41 4.61
N THR A 79 -14.48 18.33 3.63
CA THR A 79 -15.60 19.06 3.05
C THR A 79 -15.48 19.15 1.53
N ALA A 80 -16.61 19.15 0.85
CA ALA A 80 -16.70 19.28 -0.60
C ALA A 80 -17.80 20.28 -1.00
N ALA A 81 -17.47 21.18 -1.93
CA ALA A 81 -18.45 22.00 -2.65
C ALA A 81 -18.71 21.37 -4.02
N LEU A 82 -19.95 21.04 -4.32
CA LEU A 82 -20.42 20.60 -5.64
C LEU A 82 -21.11 21.78 -6.32
N VAL A 83 -20.35 22.53 -7.13
CA VAL A 83 -20.82 23.72 -7.82
C VAL A 83 -21.26 23.34 -9.21
N MET A 84 -22.53 23.55 -9.52
CA MET A 84 -23.12 23.23 -10.82
C MET A 84 -23.72 24.49 -11.42
N CYS A 85 -23.18 24.93 -12.56
CA CYS A 85 -23.65 26.08 -13.35
C CYS A 85 -24.27 25.51 -14.64
N LEU A 86 -25.50 25.01 -14.54
CA LEU A 86 -26.16 24.28 -15.62
C LEU A 86 -27.11 25.15 -16.45
N ASN A 87 -27.71 26.20 -15.87
CA ASN A 87 -28.64 27.12 -16.54
C ASN A 87 -29.62 26.36 -17.46
N ILE A 88 -30.34 25.38 -16.92
CA ILE A 88 -31.14 24.44 -17.70
C ILE A 88 -32.13 25.16 -18.61
N GLY A 89 -32.13 24.81 -19.91
CA GLY A 89 -32.97 25.42 -20.94
C GLY A 89 -32.37 26.63 -21.65
N VAL A 90 -31.13 27.04 -21.32
CA VAL A 90 -30.42 28.13 -21.98
C VAL A 90 -29.03 27.65 -22.42
N ASP A 91 -28.75 27.74 -23.71
CA ASP A 91 -27.44 27.36 -24.25
C ASP A 91 -26.41 28.48 -24.08
N PRO A 92 -25.16 28.14 -23.72
CA PRO A 92 -24.07 29.09 -23.65
C PRO A 92 -23.82 29.73 -25.03
N PRO A 93 -23.50 31.04 -25.11
CA PRO A 93 -23.38 31.76 -26.39
C PRO A 93 -22.18 31.34 -27.24
N ASP A 94 -21.17 30.70 -26.64
CA ASP A 94 -19.91 30.31 -27.26
C ASP A 94 -19.75 28.80 -27.48
N VAL A 95 -20.80 28.02 -27.20
CA VAL A 95 -20.85 26.57 -27.43
C VAL A 95 -21.96 26.23 -28.40
N SER A 96 -21.61 25.74 -29.59
CA SER A 96 -22.58 25.24 -30.57
C SER A 96 -22.85 23.75 -30.28
N LYS A 97 -24.07 23.41 -29.88
CA LYS A 97 -24.47 22.02 -29.67
C LYS A 97 -24.73 21.32 -31.01
N THR A 98 -24.29 20.09 -31.13
CA THR A 98 -24.59 19.20 -32.25
C THR A 98 -26.05 18.71 -32.18
N ASN A 99 -26.61 18.28 -33.29
CA ASN A 99 -27.93 17.65 -33.28
C ASN A 99 -27.84 16.28 -34.00
N PRO A 100 -28.01 15.16 -33.31
CA PRO A 100 -28.28 15.01 -31.86
C PRO A 100 -27.06 15.35 -30.99
N CYS A 101 -27.29 15.70 -29.71
CA CYS A 101 -26.26 15.90 -28.70
C CYS A 101 -26.53 15.07 -27.46
N SER A 102 -25.54 14.98 -26.59
CA SER A 102 -25.67 14.36 -25.25
C SER A 102 -26.71 15.08 -24.41
N LYS A 103 -27.62 14.34 -23.77
CA LYS A 103 -28.72 14.88 -22.96
C LYS A 103 -28.56 14.64 -21.47
N LEU A 104 -27.94 13.51 -21.11
CA LEU A 104 -27.84 13.11 -19.70
C LEU A 104 -26.81 13.96 -18.96
N ILE A 105 -27.18 14.45 -17.79
CA ILE A 105 -26.27 15.11 -16.84
C ILE A 105 -26.39 14.33 -15.52
N CYS A 106 -25.29 13.81 -15.00
CA CYS A 106 -25.28 12.91 -13.84
C CYS A 106 -26.29 11.77 -13.98
N TRP A 107 -26.37 11.16 -15.19
CA TRP A 107 -27.30 10.08 -15.55
C TRP A 107 -28.79 10.45 -15.54
N MET A 108 -29.11 11.74 -15.50
CA MET A 108 -30.50 12.23 -15.56
C MET A 108 -30.70 13.10 -16.79
N ASP A 109 -31.84 12.91 -17.45
CA ASP A 109 -32.27 13.79 -18.55
C ASP A 109 -33.00 15.01 -17.95
N PRO A 110 -32.42 16.26 -18.06
CA PRO A 110 -33.03 17.43 -17.52
C PRO A 110 -34.42 17.76 -18.16
N GLU A 111 -34.61 17.35 -19.42
CA GLU A 111 -35.86 17.63 -20.17
C GLU A 111 -36.99 16.66 -19.74
N SER A 112 -36.67 15.53 -19.13
CA SER A 112 -37.67 14.56 -18.63
C SER A 112 -38.31 14.99 -17.31
N LEU A 113 -37.78 16.05 -16.66
CA LEU A 113 -38.22 16.53 -15.36
C LEU A 113 -38.84 17.94 -15.47
N ASP A 114 -39.66 18.26 -14.44
CA ASP A 114 -40.14 19.65 -14.27
C ASP A 114 -38.93 20.59 -14.14
N PRO A 115 -38.85 21.70 -14.90
CA PRO A 115 -37.70 22.61 -14.88
C PRO A 115 -37.28 23.10 -13.48
N THR A 116 -38.23 23.26 -12.57
CA THR A 116 -37.97 23.70 -11.20
C THR A 116 -37.38 22.59 -10.32
N LYS A 117 -37.56 21.33 -10.71
CA LYS A 117 -37.10 20.15 -9.96
C LYS A 117 -35.85 19.52 -10.59
N ALA A 118 -35.59 19.78 -11.86
CA ALA A 118 -34.49 19.14 -12.62
C ALA A 118 -33.12 19.42 -11.98
N LEU A 119 -32.80 20.70 -11.79
CA LEU A 119 -31.50 21.09 -11.22
C LEU A 119 -31.27 20.52 -9.80
N PRO A 120 -32.23 20.62 -8.84
CA PRO A 120 -32.08 19.99 -7.53
C PRO A 120 -31.98 18.45 -7.58
N ALA A 121 -32.65 17.81 -8.53
CA ALA A 121 -32.58 16.35 -8.70
C ALA A 121 -31.19 15.92 -9.21
N ILE A 122 -30.66 16.60 -10.21
CA ILE A 122 -29.32 16.37 -10.75
C ILE A 122 -28.26 16.59 -9.65
N GLY A 123 -28.38 17.69 -8.89
CA GLY A 123 -27.48 17.97 -7.77
C GLY A 123 -27.47 16.90 -6.70
N ARG A 124 -28.65 16.35 -6.33
CA ARG A 124 -28.73 15.23 -5.39
C ARG A 124 -28.08 13.96 -5.95
N ASN A 125 -28.32 13.66 -7.23
CA ASN A 125 -27.71 12.48 -7.84
C ASN A 125 -26.19 12.59 -7.89
N LEU A 126 -25.66 13.75 -8.25
CA LEU A 126 -24.22 14.01 -8.19
C LEU A 126 -23.67 13.81 -6.77
N GLN A 127 -24.35 14.32 -5.75
CA GLN A 127 -23.92 14.13 -4.36
C GLN A 127 -23.87 12.65 -3.99
N VAL A 128 -24.89 11.88 -4.32
CA VAL A 128 -24.92 10.42 -4.07
C VAL A 128 -23.74 9.73 -4.75
N GLN A 129 -23.41 10.09 -5.98
CA GLN A 129 -22.26 9.56 -6.69
C GLN A 129 -20.94 9.89 -5.98
N PHE A 130 -20.74 11.12 -5.52
CA PHE A 130 -19.55 11.50 -4.75
C PHE A 130 -19.49 10.80 -3.37
N GLU A 131 -20.63 10.56 -2.74
CA GLU A 131 -20.70 9.83 -1.46
C GLU A 131 -20.19 8.39 -1.59
N THR A 132 -20.30 7.77 -2.77
CA THR A 132 -19.72 6.43 -3.03
C THR A 132 -18.19 6.45 -2.96
N LEU A 133 -17.53 7.56 -3.32
CA LEU A 133 -16.08 7.71 -3.26
C LEU A 133 -15.58 7.90 -1.83
N SER A 134 -16.32 8.67 -1.00
CA SER A 134 -15.97 8.89 0.40
C SER A 134 -17.19 9.26 1.24
N MET A 135 -17.67 8.34 2.04
CA MET A 135 -18.79 8.57 2.99
C MET A 135 -18.42 9.51 4.15
N LYS A 136 -17.14 9.77 4.38
CA LYS A 136 -16.68 10.60 5.51
C LYS A 136 -16.58 12.08 5.19
N THR A 137 -16.68 12.44 3.91
CA THR A 137 -16.62 13.83 3.43
C THR A 137 -18.00 14.47 3.54
N ARG A 138 -18.07 15.73 3.95
CA ARG A 138 -19.33 16.48 4.02
C ARG A 138 -19.53 17.22 2.69
N TYR A 139 -20.50 16.78 1.91
CA TYR A 139 -20.83 17.37 0.63
C TYR A 139 -21.87 18.47 0.78
N LYS A 140 -21.74 19.54 -0.01
CA LYS A 140 -22.71 20.62 -0.16
C LYS A 140 -22.88 20.97 -1.63
N GLN A 141 -24.13 21.02 -2.05
CA GLN A 141 -24.49 21.41 -3.41
C GLN A 141 -24.68 22.93 -3.49
N TYR A 142 -24.20 23.52 -4.56
CA TYR A 142 -24.38 24.91 -4.91
C TYR A 142 -24.79 24.97 -6.39
N LEU A 143 -26.08 25.22 -6.59
CA LEU A 143 -26.76 25.10 -7.87
C LEU A 143 -26.98 26.50 -8.45
N ASP A 144 -26.42 26.77 -9.62
CA ASP A 144 -26.42 28.07 -10.29
C ASP A 144 -26.07 29.23 -9.33
N PRO A 145 -24.93 29.18 -8.61
CA PRO A 145 -24.65 30.14 -7.54
C PRO A 145 -24.31 31.53 -8.08
N ILE A 146 -24.60 32.55 -7.26
CA ILE A 146 -24.15 33.92 -7.49
C ILE A 146 -22.78 34.19 -6.86
N VAL A 147 -22.10 35.29 -7.26
CA VAL A 147 -20.73 35.60 -6.79
C VAL A 147 -20.64 35.70 -5.27
N GLU A 148 -21.58 36.41 -4.63
CA GLU A 148 -21.59 36.61 -3.18
C GLU A 148 -21.78 35.30 -2.41
N GLU A 149 -22.60 34.40 -2.94
CA GLU A 149 -22.78 33.05 -2.38
C GLU A 149 -21.49 32.24 -2.52
N THR A 150 -20.86 32.30 -3.69
CA THR A 150 -19.61 31.62 -3.98
C THR A 150 -18.53 32.03 -2.99
N LYS A 151 -18.34 33.33 -2.79
CA LYS A 151 -17.40 33.84 -1.78
C LYS A 151 -17.73 33.32 -0.37
N ARG A 152 -18.99 33.42 0.01
CA ARG A 152 -19.44 33.03 1.37
C ARG A 152 -19.23 31.54 1.63
N PHE A 153 -19.60 30.68 0.66
CA PHE A 153 -19.43 29.24 0.90
C PHE A 153 -17.99 28.80 0.83
N CYS A 154 -17.17 29.31 -0.10
CA CYS A 154 -15.74 28.99 -0.18
C CYS A 154 -15.00 29.34 1.12
N THR A 155 -15.24 30.55 1.66
CA THR A 155 -14.68 30.98 2.93
C THR A 155 -15.15 30.10 4.11
N ASN A 156 -16.44 29.69 4.11
CA ASN A 156 -16.97 28.80 5.12
C ASN A 156 -16.38 27.38 5.05
N LEU A 157 -16.15 26.86 3.85
CA LEU A 157 -15.53 25.54 3.66
C LEU A 157 -14.12 25.52 4.24
N ARG A 158 -13.28 26.52 3.92
CA ARG A 158 -11.93 26.64 4.46
C ARG A 158 -11.93 26.79 5.98
N ARG A 159 -12.79 27.68 6.50
CA ARG A 159 -12.92 27.86 7.95
C ARG A 159 -13.32 26.55 8.68
N THR A 160 -14.16 25.73 8.05
CA THR A 160 -14.59 24.43 8.60
C THR A 160 -13.52 23.38 8.50
N ALA A 161 -12.77 23.36 7.40
CA ALA A 161 -11.72 22.38 7.12
C ALA A 161 -10.43 22.69 7.91
N LYS A 162 -10.17 23.93 8.28
CA LYS A 162 -8.91 24.37 8.89
C LYS A 162 -7.72 23.98 7.98
N ASP A 163 -6.84 23.11 8.50
CA ASP A 163 -5.64 22.63 7.81
C ASP A 163 -5.90 21.38 6.94
N GLU A 164 -7.11 20.83 7.00
CA GLU A 164 -7.51 19.67 6.21
C GLU A 164 -7.92 20.05 4.78
N ARG A 165 -8.01 19.06 3.89
CA ARG A 165 -8.28 19.26 2.46
C ARG A 165 -9.75 19.56 2.17
N VAL A 166 -9.96 20.49 1.22
CA VAL A 166 -11.28 20.83 0.67
C VAL A 166 -11.34 20.33 -0.78
N LEU A 167 -12.47 19.77 -1.19
CA LEU A 167 -12.78 19.50 -2.60
C LEU A 167 -13.67 20.63 -3.16
N PHE A 168 -13.26 21.19 -4.27
CA PHE A 168 -14.05 22.12 -5.07
C PHE A 168 -14.30 21.50 -6.46
N TYR A 169 -15.52 21.08 -6.70
CA TYR A 169 -15.98 20.58 -7.98
C TYR A 169 -16.76 21.69 -8.69
N TYR A 170 -16.48 21.89 -9.96
CA TYR A 170 -17.15 22.86 -10.80
C TYR A 170 -17.60 22.22 -12.13
N ASN A 171 -18.89 22.28 -12.39
CA ASN A 171 -19.47 21.91 -13.68
C ASN A 171 -20.00 23.17 -14.37
N GLY A 172 -19.37 23.51 -15.50
CA GLY A 172 -19.66 24.69 -16.29
C GLY A 172 -20.38 24.39 -17.60
N TYR A 173 -21.23 23.37 -17.66
CA TYR A 173 -21.92 22.97 -18.89
C TYR A 173 -22.91 24.00 -19.42
N GLY A 174 -23.57 24.78 -18.54
CA GLY A 174 -24.58 25.77 -18.88
C GLY A 174 -24.07 27.23 -18.90
N VAL A 175 -22.76 27.44 -18.83
CA VAL A 175 -22.14 28.78 -18.85
C VAL A 175 -21.06 28.85 -19.93
N PRO A 176 -20.60 30.06 -20.33
CA PRO A 176 -19.52 30.19 -21.31
C PRO A 176 -18.24 29.50 -20.90
N LYS A 177 -17.39 29.19 -21.90
CA LYS A 177 -16.06 28.60 -21.65
C LYS A 177 -15.23 29.51 -20.76
N PRO A 178 -14.34 28.97 -19.93
CA PRO A 178 -13.34 29.75 -19.21
C PRO A 178 -12.58 30.68 -20.13
N THR A 179 -12.31 31.90 -19.67
CA THR A 179 -11.52 32.86 -20.44
C THR A 179 -10.08 32.39 -20.61
N PRO A 180 -9.33 32.91 -21.60
CA PRO A 180 -7.88 32.65 -21.69
C PRO A 180 -7.11 33.03 -20.42
N GLY A 181 -7.66 33.91 -19.58
CA GLY A 181 -7.14 34.24 -18.23
C GLY A 181 -7.49 33.20 -17.15
N GLY A 182 -8.24 32.15 -17.49
CA GLY A 182 -8.65 31.09 -16.56
C GLY A 182 -9.85 31.44 -15.68
N GLU A 183 -10.56 32.55 -15.97
CA GLU A 183 -11.74 32.94 -15.22
C GLU A 183 -12.90 31.99 -15.53
N ILE A 184 -13.62 31.59 -14.50
CA ILE A 184 -14.84 30.76 -14.59
C ILE A 184 -16.08 31.64 -14.43
N TRP A 185 -17.25 31.13 -14.79
CA TRP A 185 -18.47 31.90 -14.80
C TRP A 185 -19.45 31.44 -13.72
N VAL A 186 -20.07 32.39 -13.08
CA VAL A 186 -21.20 32.24 -12.16
C VAL A 186 -22.29 33.26 -12.52
N PHE A 187 -23.39 33.31 -11.77
CA PHE A 187 -24.52 34.14 -12.10
C PHE A 187 -24.54 35.46 -11.33
N ASN A 188 -25.19 36.47 -11.91
CA ASN A 188 -25.61 37.66 -11.17
C ASN A 188 -26.89 37.36 -10.37
N LYS A 189 -27.26 38.25 -9.47
CA LYS A 189 -28.42 38.09 -8.59
C LYS A 189 -29.75 37.97 -9.33
N ALA A 190 -29.84 38.53 -10.54
CA ALA A 190 -31.05 38.52 -11.37
C ALA A 190 -31.05 37.35 -12.38
N TYR A 191 -30.03 36.56 -12.46
CA TYR A 191 -29.85 35.48 -13.46
C TYR A 191 -29.94 35.95 -14.92
N THR A 192 -29.51 37.17 -15.18
CA THR A 192 -29.55 37.82 -16.52
C THR A 192 -28.17 37.93 -17.14
N GLN A 193 -27.12 37.71 -16.37
CA GLN A 193 -25.72 37.87 -16.81
C GLN A 193 -24.84 36.84 -16.18
N TYR A 194 -23.85 36.40 -16.93
CA TYR A 194 -22.72 35.62 -16.43
C TYR A 194 -21.66 36.56 -15.86
N ILE A 195 -21.17 36.28 -14.66
CA ILE A 195 -20.15 37.08 -13.98
C ILE A 195 -18.86 36.29 -13.93
N PRO A 196 -17.73 36.83 -14.42
CA PRO A 196 -16.45 36.14 -14.34
C PRO A 196 -15.97 36.09 -12.88
N LEU A 197 -15.47 34.91 -12.48
CA LEU A 197 -14.84 34.67 -11.20
C LEU A 197 -13.36 34.37 -11.43
N THR A 198 -12.50 35.20 -10.84
CA THR A 198 -11.06 35.08 -11.03
C THR A 198 -10.51 33.91 -10.20
N LEU A 199 -9.48 33.26 -10.71
CA LEU A 199 -8.78 32.23 -9.96
C LEU A 199 -8.07 32.78 -8.71
N TYR A 200 -7.66 34.04 -8.76
CA TYR A 200 -7.07 34.74 -7.63
C TYR A 200 -8.03 34.84 -6.44
N ASP A 201 -9.27 35.25 -6.72
CA ASP A 201 -10.30 35.29 -5.69
C ASP A 201 -10.63 33.92 -5.13
N LEU A 202 -10.79 32.92 -6.01
CA LEU A 202 -11.10 31.56 -5.63
C LEU A 202 -10.01 30.93 -4.74
N GLN A 203 -8.73 31.12 -5.10
CA GLN A 203 -7.59 30.69 -4.30
C GLN A 203 -7.58 31.38 -2.93
N THR A 204 -7.89 32.65 -2.88
CA THR A 204 -7.92 33.43 -1.63
C THR A 204 -9.04 32.94 -0.70
N TRP A 205 -10.20 32.57 -1.24
CA TRP A 205 -11.35 32.14 -0.44
C TRP A 205 -11.24 30.68 0.02
N LEU A 206 -10.72 29.79 -0.84
CA LEU A 206 -10.59 28.35 -0.54
C LEU A 206 -9.30 28.02 0.22
N GLY A 207 -8.25 28.82 0.03
CA GLY A 207 -6.95 28.52 0.62
C GLY A 207 -6.40 27.17 0.17
N HIS A 208 -5.58 26.59 1.01
CA HIS A 208 -4.93 25.30 0.77
C HIS A 208 -4.90 24.46 2.06
N PRO A 209 -4.78 23.10 1.97
CA PRO A 209 -4.76 22.26 0.76
C PRO A 209 -6.15 22.14 0.11
N CYS A 210 -6.21 22.02 -1.23
CA CYS A 210 -7.47 21.94 -1.98
C CYS A 210 -7.37 20.99 -3.18
N ILE A 211 -8.47 20.31 -3.51
CA ILE A 211 -8.64 19.57 -4.76
C ILE A 211 -9.63 20.34 -5.62
N TYR A 212 -9.29 20.58 -6.86
CA TYR A 212 -10.15 21.20 -7.85
C TYR A 212 -10.48 20.21 -8.95
N VAL A 213 -11.77 20.07 -9.27
CA VAL A 213 -12.26 19.27 -10.38
C VAL A 213 -13.01 20.21 -11.32
N TRP A 214 -12.55 20.28 -12.58
CA TRP A 214 -13.05 21.20 -13.58
C TRP A 214 -13.72 20.45 -14.73
N ASP A 215 -15.04 20.39 -14.73
CA ASP A 215 -15.82 19.79 -15.81
C ASP A 215 -16.46 20.92 -16.67
N THR A 216 -15.67 21.42 -17.59
CA THR A 216 -16.05 22.46 -18.53
C THR A 216 -15.17 22.40 -19.77
N SER A 217 -15.68 22.87 -20.92
CA SER A 217 -14.87 23.05 -22.12
C SER A 217 -13.73 24.03 -21.84
N ALA A 218 -12.60 23.90 -22.53
CA ALA A 218 -11.41 24.73 -22.36
C ALA A 218 -10.86 24.81 -20.93
N ALA A 219 -11.09 23.77 -20.13
CA ALA A 219 -10.67 23.72 -18.72
C ALA A 219 -9.16 23.82 -18.52
N GLY A 220 -8.36 23.48 -19.53
CA GLY A 220 -6.91 23.63 -19.51
C GLY A 220 -6.42 25.06 -19.27
N HIS A 221 -7.19 26.07 -19.65
CA HIS A 221 -6.88 27.48 -19.33
C HIS A 221 -6.86 27.74 -17.84
N ILE A 222 -7.77 27.11 -17.08
CA ILE A 222 -7.84 27.23 -15.63
C ILE A 222 -6.56 26.69 -15.01
N VAL A 223 -6.14 25.48 -15.39
CA VAL A 223 -4.95 24.82 -14.84
C VAL A 223 -3.66 25.59 -15.19
N ALA A 224 -3.54 26.05 -16.46
CA ALA A 224 -2.38 26.81 -16.91
C ALA A 224 -2.23 28.14 -16.16
N ASN A 225 -3.33 28.88 -15.99
CA ASN A 225 -3.30 30.16 -15.29
C ASN A 225 -3.15 29.99 -13.77
N PHE A 226 -3.72 28.94 -13.19
CA PHE A 226 -3.50 28.61 -11.79
C PHE A 226 -2.01 28.38 -11.51
N ARG A 227 -1.33 27.64 -12.38
CA ARG A 227 0.11 27.40 -12.29
C ARG A 227 0.89 28.71 -12.42
N ARG A 228 0.56 29.53 -13.41
CA ARG A 228 1.19 30.85 -13.61
C ARG A 228 1.03 31.76 -12.38
N LEU A 229 -0.16 31.81 -11.79
CA LEU A 229 -0.40 32.58 -10.58
C LEU A 229 0.39 32.04 -9.37
N ALA A 230 0.58 30.72 -9.30
CA ALA A 230 1.39 30.09 -8.28
C ALA A 230 2.87 30.49 -8.41
N GLU A 231 3.40 30.46 -9.64
CA GLU A 231 4.76 30.86 -9.95
C GLU A 231 4.99 32.33 -9.61
N LEU A 232 4.09 33.22 -9.99
CA LEU A 232 4.17 34.65 -9.65
C LEU A 232 4.18 34.91 -8.12
N ARG A 233 3.33 34.20 -7.38
CA ARG A 233 3.33 34.31 -5.91
C ARG A 233 4.61 33.83 -5.27
N ALA A 234 5.18 32.72 -5.78
CA ALA A 234 6.46 32.22 -5.31
C ALA A 234 7.59 33.23 -5.58
N GLU A 235 7.61 33.86 -6.76
CA GLU A 235 8.57 34.94 -7.07
C GLU A 235 8.42 36.15 -6.14
N ASP A 236 7.19 36.53 -5.83
CA ASP A 236 6.93 37.65 -4.92
C ASP A 236 7.30 37.31 -3.48
N GLU A 237 7.08 36.08 -3.03
CA GLU A 237 7.57 35.61 -1.71
C GLU A 237 9.09 35.60 -1.64
N VAL A 238 9.80 35.19 -2.71
CA VAL A 238 11.28 35.28 -2.76
C VAL A 238 11.75 36.73 -2.67
N LYS A 239 11.12 37.65 -3.39
CA LYS A 239 11.45 39.09 -3.34
C LYS A 239 11.21 39.65 -1.93
N LEU A 240 10.11 39.28 -1.29
CA LEU A 240 9.75 39.71 0.05
C LEU A 240 10.73 39.16 1.09
N ALA A 241 11.08 37.86 1.00
CA ALA A 241 12.06 37.23 1.88
C ALA A 241 13.44 37.89 1.76
N ALA A 242 13.87 38.23 0.54
CA ALA A 242 15.12 38.98 0.30
C ALA A 242 15.08 40.37 0.91
N ALA A 243 13.92 41.07 0.83
CA ALA A 243 13.75 42.39 1.44
C ALA A 243 13.74 42.36 2.98
N GLU A 244 13.29 41.27 3.57
CA GLU A 244 13.22 41.04 5.02
C GLU A 244 14.45 40.34 5.58
N GLY A 245 15.42 39.94 4.74
CA GLY A 245 16.63 39.23 5.14
C GLY A 245 16.39 37.82 5.64
N ARG A 246 15.26 37.20 5.24
CA ARG A 246 14.93 35.81 5.50
C ARG A 246 15.48 34.92 4.39
N GLU A 247 15.73 33.64 4.73
CA GLU A 247 16.11 32.64 3.75
C GLU A 247 15.03 32.49 2.66
N PRO A 248 15.39 32.60 1.36
CA PRO A 248 14.39 32.53 0.30
C PRO A 248 13.75 31.14 0.25
N PRO A 249 12.43 31.06 -0.03
CA PRO A 249 11.78 29.79 -0.25
C PRO A 249 12.36 29.06 -1.47
N PRO A 250 12.26 27.72 -1.53
CA PRO A 250 12.83 26.91 -2.60
C PRO A 250 12.29 27.31 -4.00
N ILE A 251 13.18 27.31 -5.00
CA ILE A 251 12.87 27.72 -6.37
C ILE A 251 12.17 26.57 -7.12
N PRO A 252 11.12 26.83 -7.91
CA PRO A 252 10.46 25.81 -8.70
C PRO A 252 11.38 25.20 -9.77
N SER A 253 11.42 23.86 -9.85
CA SER A 253 12.05 23.18 -10.99
C SER A 253 11.16 23.30 -12.24
N SER A 254 11.76 23.13 -13.43
CA SER A 254 11.07 23.21 -14.73
C SER A 254 9.85 22.28 -14.85
N ASP A 255 9.78 21.25 -13.99
CA ASP A 255 8.70 20.24 -13.98
C ASP A 255 7.56 20.57 -13.00
N GLY A 256 7.59 21.74 -12.36
CA GLY A 256 6.59 22.18 -11.39
C GLY A 256 6.67 21.44 -10.04
N ILE A 257 7.76 20.74 -9.77
CA ILE A 257 8.08 20.15 -8.49
C ILE A 257 9.11 21.07 -7.82
N PHE A 258 8.78 21.56 -6.63
CA PHE A 258 9.74 22.28 -5.80
C PHE A 258 10.51 21.25 -4.99
N THR A 259 11.81 21.49 -4.85
CA THR A 259 12.63 20.74 -3.91
C THR A 259 13.08 21.69 -2.80
N ASP A 260 13.02 21.26 -1.55
CA ASP A 260 13.63 21.99 -0.44
C ASP A 260 15.17 21.89 -0.45
N ALA A 261 15.82 22.51 0.53
CA ALA A 261 17.27 22.47 0.68
C ALA A 261 17.83 21.04 0.90
N ALA A 262 16.97 20.07 1.21
CA ALA A 262 17.32 18.66 1.38
C ALA A 262 17.03 17.81 0.14
N GLY A 263 16.55 18.42 -0.98
CA GLY A 263 16.17 17.70 -2.21
C GLY A 263 14.80 17.07 -2.16
N GLU A 264 14.03 17.25 -1.08
CA GLU A 264 12.66 16.74 -0.96
C GLU A 264 11.70 17.49 -1.88
N PRO A 265 10.84 16.80 -2.65
CA PRO A 265 9.89 17.46 -3.53
C PRO A 265 8.84 18.22 -2.72
N GLN A 266 8.83 19.53 -2.84
CA GLN A 266 7.74 20.37 -2.36
C GLN A 266 6.85 20.79 -3.53
N PHE A 267 5.55 20.86 -3.28
CA PHE A 267 4.57 21.18 -4.32
C PHE A 267 4.11 22.64 -4.21
N PRO A 268 4.05 23.35 -5.33
CA PRO A 268 3.59 24.74 -5.33
C PRO A 268 2.18 24.85 -4.76
N LEU A 269 1.92 25.91 -4.04
CA LEU A 269 0.65 26.17 -3.35
C LEU A 269 0.21 25.02 -2.43
N ARG A 270 1.16 24.56 -1.61
CA ARG A 270 0.88 23.68 -0.44
C ARG A 270 -0.25 22.66 -0.70
N ASP A 271 0.00 21.72 -1.61
CA ASP A 271 -0.88 20.59 -1.87
C ASP A 271 -2.19 20.86 -2.66
N SER A 272 -2.21 21.80 -3.56
CA SER A 272 -3.29 21.92 -4.52
C SER A 272 -3.20 20.85 -5.62
N ILE A 273 -4.35 20.21 -5.91
CA ILE A 273 -4.50 19.20 -6.96
C ILE A 273 -5.58 19.69 -7.91
N HIS A 274 -5.32 19.66 -9.22
CA HIS A 274 -6.31 19.99 -10.24
C HIS A 274 -6.53 18.81 -11.17
N LEU A 275 -7.78 18.53 -11.47
CA LEU A 275 -8.22 17.56 -12.47
C LEU A 275 -9.18 18.30 -13.43
N ALA A 276 -8.81 18.43 -14.68
CA ALA A 276 -9.55 19.17 -15.70
C ALA A 276 -9.94 18.26 -16.86
N ALA A 277 -11.15 18.43 -17.35
CA ALA A 277 -11.77 17.56 -18.35
C ALA A 277 -11.09 17.60 -19.71
N CYS A 278 -10.50 18.74 -20.11
CA CYS A 278 -9.92 18.90 -21.44
C CYS A 278 -8.82 19.97 -21.47
N GLY A 279 -8.11 20.05 -22.60
CA GLY A 279 -7.12 21.09 -22.89
C GLY A 279 -7.70 22.48 -23.05
N PRO A 280 -6.82 23.51 -23.25
CA PRO A 280 -7.25 24.91 -23.31
C PRO A 280 -8.15 25.25 -24.51
N ASP A 281 -7.92 24.62 -25.67
CA ASP A 281 -8.64 24.88 -26.91
C ASP A 281 -9.65 23.79 -27.28
N GLU A 282 -9.93 22.87 -26.33
CA GLU A 282 -10.79 21.73 -26.56
C GLU A 282 -12.21 21.95 -26.03
N VAL A 283 -13.17 21.29 -26.66
CA VAL A 283 -14.60 21.31 -26.30
C VAL A 283 -14.96 19.91 -25.82
N LEU A 284 -15.81 19.82 -24.78
CA LEU A 284 -16.29 18.54 -24.25
C LEU A 284 -17.02 17.72 -25.31
N PRO A 285 -16.95 16.39 -25.27
CA PRO A 285 -17.63 15.52 -26.22
C PRO A 285 -19.14 15.68 -26.17
N MET A 286 -19.80 15.64 -27.35
CA MET A 286 -21.24 15.79 -27.47
C MET A 286 -21.93 14.56 -28.05
N ASN A 287 -21.37 13.35 -27.77
CA ASN A 287 -21.93 12.10 -28.25
C ASN A 287 -23.29 11.85 -27.58
N PRO A 288 -24.39 11.66 -28.36
CA PRO A 288 -25.74 11.46 -27.81
C PRO A 288 -25.89 10.17 -26.98
N ASP A 289 -25.02 9.16 -27.20
CA ASP A 289 -25.03 7.91 -26.48
C ASP A 289 -24.31 7.96 -25.12
N LEU A 290 -23.65 9.09 -24.82
CA LEU A 290 -22.90 9.30 -23.57
C LEU A 290 -23.47 10.50 -22.80
N PRO A 291 -23.22 10.57 -21.48
CA PRO A 291 -23.55 11.74 -20.68
C PRO A 291 -22.81 13.00 -21.16
N ALA A 292 -23.45 14.16 -21.00
CA ALA A 292 -22.87 15.46 -21.35
C ALA A 292 -21.69 15.81 -20.42
N ASP A 293 -21.77 15.40 -19.16
CA ASP A 293 -20.73 15.49 -18.14
C ASP A 293 -19.88 14.20 -18.09
N LEU A 294 -19.40 13.75 -19.26
CA LEU A 294 -18.65 12.51 -19.43
C LEU A 294 -17.45 12.41 -18.47
N PHE A 295 -16.72 13.51 -18.28
CA PHE A 295 -15.58 13.55 -17.37
C PHE A 295 -16.01 13.28 -15.92
N THR A 296 -17.08 13.93 -15.47
CA THR A 296 -17.65 13.70 -14.14
C THR A 296 -18.13 12.25 -13.97
N CYS A 297 -18.82 11.70 -14.98
CA CYS A 297 -19.26 10.30 -14.95
C CYS A 297 -18.08 9.32 -14.87
N CYS A 298 -16.97 9.61 -15.56
CA CYS A 298 -15.74 8.82 -15.40
C CYS A 298 -15.22 8.87 -13.97
N LEU A 299 -15.27 10.04 -13.31
CA LEU A 299 -14.76 10.21 -11.95
C LEU A 299 -15.66 9.58 -10.88
N THR A 300 -16.97 9.60 -11.06
CA THR A 300 -17.96 9.26 -10.03
C THR A 300 -18.64 7.90 -10.23
N SER A 301 -18.80 7.47 -11.48
CA SER A 301 -19.45 6.21 -11.87
C SER A 301 -18.59 5.41 -12.87
N PRO A 302 -17.34 5.07 -12.51
CA PRO A 302 -16.34 4.54 -13.46
C PRO A 302 -16.77 3.22 -14.11
N ILE A 303 -17.47 2.34 -13.39
CA ILE A 303 -17.92 1.04 -13.92
C ILE A 303 -19.02 1.26 -14.97
N GLU A 304 -20.04 2.04 -14.65
CA GLU A 304 -21.16 2.30 -15.55
C GLU A 304 -20.71 2.94 -16.87
N ILE A 305 -19.84 3.97 -16.76
CA ILE A 305 -19.36 4.66 -17.96
C ILE A 305 -18.40 3.81 -18.78
N SER A 306 -17.54 3.03 -18.15
CA SER A 306 -16.59 2.14 -18.85
C SER A 306 -17.30 1.02 -19.60
N LEU A 307 -18.35 0.42 -19.00
CA LEU A 307 -19.19 -0.56 -19.65
C LEU A 307 -19.94 0.03 -20.84
N ARG A 308 -20.56 1.18 -20.66
CA ARG A 308 -21.28 1.87 -21.74
C ARG A 308 -20.36 2.24 -22.90
N TRP A 309 -19.18 2.78 -22.59
CA TRP A 309 -18.17 3.09 -23.60
C TRP A 309 -17.65 1.82 -24.30
N PHE A 310 -17.39 0.74 -23.57
CA PHE A 310 -16.96 -0.54 -24.13
C PHE A 310 -17.97 -1.07 -25.18
N VAL A 311 -19.25 -1.04 -24.84
CA VAL A 311 -20.33 -1.49 -25.73
C VAL A 311 -20.42 -0.63 -27.01
N LEU A 312 -20.18 0.67 -26.91
CA LEU A 312 -20.16 1.55 -28.07
C LEU A 312 -18.97 1.28 -29.01
N GLN A 313 -17.88 0.75 -28.49
CA GLN A 313 -16.68 0.41 -29.28
C GLN A 313 -16.74 -1.03 -29.84
N ASN A 314 -17.45 -1.91 -29.17
CA ASN A 314 -17.48 -3.35 -29.48
C ASN A 314 -18.92 -3.77 -29.78
N PRO A 315 -19.24 -4.17 -31.02
CA PRO A 315 -20.56 -4.67 -31.36
C PRO A 315 -20.96 -5.87 -30.50
N LEU A 316 -22.06 -5.78 -29.80
CA LEU A 316 -22.53 -6.85 -28.94
C LEU A 316 -23.18 -7.97 -29.78
N PRO A 317 -22.85 -9.24 -29.49
CA PRO A 317 -23.60 -10.37 -30.09
C PRO A 317 -25.04 -10.38 -29.55
N SER A 318 -26.02 -10.68 -30.45
CA SER A 318 -27.40 -10.88 -30.02
C SER A 318 -27.47 -12.03 -28.97
N PRO A 319 -28.22 -11.92 -27.87
CA PRO A 319 -29.29 -10.95 -27.57
C PRO A 319 -28.85 -9.73 -26.70
N LEU A 320 -27.57 -9.53 -26.48
CA LEU A 320 -27.11 -8.45 -25.61
C LEU A 320 -27.46 -7.04 -26.14
N ASN A 321 -27.90 -6.19 -25.24
CA ASN A 321 -28.10 -4.76 -25.50
C ASN A 321 -27.55 -3.91 -24.36
N VAL A 322 -27.51 -2.61 -24.55
CA VAL A 322 -26.95 -1.66 -23.54
C VAL A 322 -27.68 -1.77 -22.20
N ASP A 323 -29.01 -1.90 -22.23
CA ASP A 323 -29.81 -1.98 -21.01
C ASP A 323 -29.48 -3.25 -20.19
N MET A 324 -29.25 -4.36 -20.88
CA MET A 324 -28.82 -5.60 -20.21
C MET A 324 -27.44 -5.43 -19.55
N VAL A 325 -26.51 -4.76 -20.24
CA VAL A 325 -25.16 -4.53 -19.72
C VAL A 325 -25.18 -3.60 -18.49
N MET A 326 -26.08 -2.64 -18.46
CA MET A 326 -26.26 -1.76 -17.29
C MET A 326 -26.89 -2.48 -16.08
N ASN A 327 -27.44 -3.68 -16.26
CA ASN A 327 -28.07 -4.49 -15.22
C ASN A 327 -27.24 -5.72 -14.79
N ILE A 328 -25.91 -5.64 -14.84
CA ILE A 328 -25.03 -6.71 -14.34
C ILE A 328 -25.34 -7.00 -12.87
N PRO A 329 -25.61 -8.28 -12.50
CA PRO A 329 -25.96 -8.63 -11.13
C PRO A 329 -24.84 -8.42 -10.13
N GLY A 330 -25.19 -7.96 -8.91
CA GLY A 330 -24.27 -7.90 -7.78
C GLY A 330 -24.15 -6.51 -7.17
N GLN A 331 -23.18 -6.38 -6.27
CA GLN A 331 -22.83 -5.14 -5.57
C GLN A 331 -21.35 -4.80 -5.79
N LEU A 332 -21.05 -3.54 -6.02
CA LEU A 332 -19.68 -3.06 -6.25
C LEU A 332 -18.68 -3.46 -5.14
N GLN A 333 -19.15 -3.60 -3.91
CA GLN A 333 -18.31 -3.95 -2.76
C GLN A 333 -18.12 -5.45 -2.56
N ASP A 334 -19.00 -6.29 -3.14
CA ASP A 334 -18.91 -7.76 -3.02
C ASP A 334 -18.18 -8.37 -4.21
N ARG A 335 -16.90 -8.64 -4.03
CA ARG A 335 -15.99 -9.21 -5.03
C ARG A 335 -16.37 -10.60 -5.55
N ARG A 336 -17.33 -11.27 -4.91
CA ARG A 336 -17.86 -12.58 -5.34
C ARG A 336 -18.96 -12.44 -6.39
N THR A 337 -19.44 -11.23 -6.60
CA THR A 337 -20.45 -10.93 -7.61
C THR A 337 -19.79 -10.43 -8.90
N PRO A 338 -20.41 -10.63 -10.07
CA PRO A 338 -19.87 -10.17 -11.34
C PRO A 338 -19.55 -8.67 -11.35
N LEU A 339 -20.47 -7.84 -10.87
CA LEU A 339 -20.28 -6.39 -10.80
C LEU A 339 -19.15 -6.00 -9.84
N GLY A 340 -19.07 -6.65 -8.68
CA GLY A 340 -18.01 -6.40 -7.70
C GLY A 340 -16.63 -6.89 -8.16
N GLU A 341 -16.57 -7.97 -8.92
CA GLU A 341 -15.35 -8.45 -9.56
C GLU A 341 -14.81 -7.44 -10.58
N LEU A 342 -15.68 -6.90 -11.44
CA LEU A 342 -15.29 -5.84 -12.40
C LEU A 342 -14.75 -4.61 -11.68
N ASN A 343 -15.43 -4.17 -10.62
CA ASN A 343 -14.93 -3.03 -9.81
C ASN A 343 -13.56 -3.31 -9.17
N TRP A 344 -13.36 -4.54 -8.70
CA TRP A 344 -12.08 -4.95 -8.13
C TRP A 344 -10.97 -5.01 -9.19
N THR A 345 -11.27 -5.55 -10.38
CA THR A 345 -10.33 -5.61 -11.52
C THR A 345 -9.95 -4.21 -11.99
N LEU A 346 -10.92 -3.29 -12.16
CA LEU A 346 -10.64 -1.90 -12.53
C LEU A 346 -9.73 -1.20 -11.52
N THR A 347 -10.00 -1.41 -10.23
CA THR A 347 -9.15 -0.86 -9.15
C THR A 347 -7.73 -1.41 -9.23
N ALA A 348 -7.56 -2.71 -9.46
CA ALA A 348 -6.25 -3.34 -9.56
C ALA A 348 -5.48 -2.87 -10.81
N VAL A 349 -6.15 -2.75 -11.94
CA VAL A 349 -5.58 -2.24 -13.21
C VAL A 349 -5.11 -0.79 -13.03
N THR A 350 -5.97 0.08 -12.52
CA THR A 350 -5.65 1.51 -12.35
C THR A 350 -4.55 1.76 -11.31
N ASP A 351 -4.56 1.04 -10.18
CA ASP A 351 -3.47 1.10 -9.19
C ASP A 351 -2.13 0.66 -9.81
N THR A 352 -2.15 -0.37 -10.64
CA THR A 352 -0.93 -0.89 -11.29
C THR A 352 -0.42 0.04 -12.38
N ILE A 353 -1.30 0.61 -13.20
CA ILE A 353 -0.93 1.63 -14.19
C ILE A 353 -0.28 2.82 -13.46
N ALA A 354 -0.90 3.32 -12.41
CA ALA A 354 -0.33 4.41 -11.61
C ALA A 354 1.04 4.05 -11.03
N TRP A 355 1.19 2.84 -10.50
CA TRP A 355 2.46 2.36 -9.95
C TRP A 355 3.59 2.29 -10.96
N THR A 356 3.29 1.85 -12.19
CA THR A 356 4.31 1.67 -13.24
C THR A 356 4.69 2.97 -13.93
N VAL A 357 3.74 3.92 -14.03
CA VAL A 357 3.93 5.14 -14.82
C VAL A 357 4.32 6.35 -13.95
N LEU A 358 3.79 6.45 -12.72
CA LEU A 358 4.03 7.61 -11.88
C LEU A 358 5.38 7.55 -11.14
N PRO A 359 6.07 8.67 -10.98
CA PRO A 359 7.17 8.79 -10.02
C PRO A 359 6.72 8.39 -8.60
N ARG A 360 7.59 7.74 -7.83
CA ARG A 360 7.28 7.20 -6.50
C ARG A 360 6.68 8.22 -5.55
N ALA A 361 7.21 9.44 -5.54
CA ALA A 361 6.72 10.52 -4.69
C ALA A 361 5.27 10.90 -5.05
N LEU A 362 4.94 11.01 -6.36
CA LEU A 362 3.57 11.28 -6.82
C LEU A 362 2.63 10.12 -6.51
N PHE A 363 3.08 8.87 -6.75
CA PHE A 363 2.27 7.70 -6.40
C PHE A 363 1.92 7.69 -4.91
N ARG A 364 2.91 7.89 -4.02
CA ARG A 364 2.69 7.95 -2.58
C ARG A 364 1.70 9.05 -2.22
N ARG A 365 1.92 10.27 -2.69
CA ARG A 365 1.06 11.41 -2.43
C ARG A 365 -0.38 11.20 -2.88
N PHE A 366 -0.60 10.63 -4.06
CA PHE A 366 -1.93 10.51 -4.64
C PHE A 366 -2.70 9.29 -4.17
N PHE A 367 -2.02 8.16 -3.93
CA PHE A 367 -2.67 6.90 -3.63
C PHE A 367 -2.60 6.51 -2.16
N ARG A 368 -1.83 7.25 -1.33
CA ARG A 368 -1.59 6.87 0.06
C ARG A 368 -2.05 7.89 1.09
N ASP A 369 -2.07 9.18 0.73
CA ASP A 369 -2.38 10.26 1.67
C ASP A 369 -3.87 10.35 1.99
N ASP A 370 -4.72 10.33 0.96
CA ASP A 370 -6.15 10.59 1.07
C ASP A 370 -6.96 9.64 0.20
N LEU A 371 -7.95 8.97 0.78
CA LEU A 371 -8.81 8.02 0.06
C LEU A 371 -9.63 8.69 -1.04
N MET A 372 -10.08 9.94 -0.84
CA MET A 372 -10.80 10.70 -1.87
C MET A 372 -9.89 11.00 -3.07
N VAL A 373 -8.67 11.46 -2.81
CA VAL A 373 -7.67 11.70 -3.85
C VAL A 373 -7.36 10.42 -4.62
N ALA A 374 -7.13 9.32 -3.89
CA ALA A 374 -6.85 8.03 -4.51
C ALA A 374 -8.00 7.55 -5.41
N ALA A 375 -9.25 7.69 -4.96
CA ALA A 375 -10.42 7.32 -5.76
C ALA A 375 -10.54 8.19 -7.01
N LEU A 376 -10.45 9.52 -6.87
CA LEU A 376 -10.52 10.44 -7.99
C LEU A 376 -9.41 10.20 -9.02
N LEU A 377 -8.19 9.90 -8.57
CA LEU A 377 -7.08 9.68 -9.48
C LEU A 377 -7.13 8.33 -10.20
N ARG A 378 -7.58 7.24 -9.55
CA ARG A 378 -7.89 5.99 -10.26
C ARG A 378 -8.87 6.24 -11.40
N ASN A 379 -9.94 6.93 -11.09
CA ASN A 379 -11.00 7.22 -12.02
C ASN A 379 -10.56 8.25 -13.09
N TYR A 380 -9.63 9.14 -12.77
CA TYR A 380 -9.01 10.05 -13.73
C TYR A 380 -8.18 9.31 -14.80
N LEU A 381 -7.52 8.20 -14.47
CA LEU A 381 -6.83 7.38 -15.46
C LEU A 381 -7.82 6.80 -16.48
N LEU A 382 -9.00 6.36 -16.03
CA LEU A 382 -10.09 5.95 -16.91
C LEU A 382 -10.61 7.13 -17.73
N ALA A 383 -10.80 8.29 -17.11
CA ALA A 383 -11.22 9.51 -17.81
C ALA A 383 -10.24 9.89 -18.91
N GLU A 384 -8.93 9.83 -18.66
CA GLU A 384 -7.91 10.08 -19.67
C GLU A 384 -8.07 9.14 -20.87
N ARG A 385 -8.30 7.84 -20.62
CA ARG A 385 -8.49 6.85 -21.66
C ARG A 385 -9.73 7.17 -22.53
N ILE A 386 -10.87 7.38 -21.91
CA ILE A 386 -12.14 7.60 -22.60
C ILE A 386 -12.17 8.96 -23.30
N MET A 387 -11.76 10.03 -22.62
CA MET A 387 -11.80 11.38 -23.18
C MET A 387 -10.87 11.55 -24.38
N ARG A 388 -9.66 10.95 -24.33
CA ARG A 388 -8.73 11.00 -25.47
C ARG A 388 -9.26 10.29 -26.71
N PHE A 389 -10.08 9.28 -26.55
CA PHE A 389 -10.76 8.65 -27.68
C PHE A 389 -11.69 9.64 -28.41
N TYR A 390 -12.27 10.59 -27.66
CA TYR A 390 -13.12 11.68 -28.21
C TYR A 390 -12.34 12.99 -28.45
N HIS A 391 -11.02 12.91 -28.65
CA HIS A 391 -10.16 14.06 -28.93
C HIS A 391 -10.13 15.14 -27.84
N CYS A 392 -10.45 14.78 -26.61
CA CYS A 392 -10.30 15.62 -25.43
C CYS A 392 -9.14 15.12 -24.59
N THR A 393 -8.25 16.01 -24.20
CA THR A 393 -7.06 15.68 -23.40
C THR A 393 -7.23 16.18 -21.98
N PRO A 394 -7.59 15.31 -21.00
CA PRO A 394 -7.64 15.71 -19.59
C PRO A 394 -6.29 16.25 -19.13
N VAL A 395 -6.33 17.30 -18.34
CA VAL A 395 -5.14 18.00 -17.83
C VAL A 395 -5.14 17.95 -16.31
N SER A 396 -3.98 17.73 -15.71
CA SER A 396 -3.83 17.70 -14.26
C SER A 396 -2.72 18.61 -13.76
N HIS A 397 -2.83 19.01 -12.50
CA HIS A 397 -1.75 19.62 -11.74
C HIS A 397 -1.65 18.90 -10.36
N PRO A 398 -0.49 18.35 -9.97
CA PRO A 398 0.73 18.18 -10.79
C PRO A 398 0.48 17.41 -12.09
N ARG A 399 1.30 17.71 -13.12
CA ARG A 399 1.15 17.06 -14.41
C ARG A 399 1.45 15.56 -14.31
N LEU A 400 0.52 14.74 -14.76
CA LEU A 400 0.69 13.29 -14.82
C LEU A 400 1.27 12.87 -16.19
N PRO A 401 2.11 11.84 -16.23
CA PRO A 401 2.47 11.19 -17.48
C PRO A 401 1.25 10.55 -18.15
N PRO A 402 1.24 10.39 -19.49
CA PRO A 402 0.10 9.79 -20.21
C PRO A 402 -0.05 8.30 -19.83
N THR A 403 -1.27 7.90 -19.50
CA THR A 403 -1.61 6.54 -19.06
C THR A 403 -2.60 5.81 -19.97
N HIS A 404 -3.21 6.52 -20.92
CA HIS A 404 -4.28 6.02 -21.77
C HIS A 404 -3.90 4.83 -22.67
N ASN A 405 -2.63 4.70 -23.04
CA ASN A 405 -2.10 3.61 -23.90
C ASN A 405 -1.43 2.48 -23.12
N HIS A 406 -1.63 2.39 -21.83
CA HIS A 406 -0.96 1.34 -21.03
C HIS A 406 -1.54 -0.05 -21.36
N PRO A 407 -0.70 -1.10 -21.55
CA PRO A 407 -1.17 -2.43 -21.97
C PRO A 407 -2.16 -3.11 -21.02
N LEU A 408 -2.16 -2.75 -19.74
CA LEU A 408 -3.13 -3.30 -18.78
C LEU A 408 -4.58 -2.91 -19.06
N TRP A 409 -4.83 -1.92 -19.90
CA TRP A 409 -6.19 -1.62 -20.33
C TRP A 409 -6.80 -2.73 -21.16
N ASP A 410 -5.98 -3.46 -21.94
CA ASP A 410 -6.44 -4.65 -22.67
C ASP A 410 -6.92 -5.76 -21.72
N SER A 411 -6.26 -5.89 -20.55
CA SER A 411 -6.68 -6.83 -19.52
C SER A 411 -8.04 -6.46 -18.90
N TRP A 412 -8.33 -5.17 -18.78
CA TRP A 412 -9.65 -4.69 -18.38
C TRP A 412 -10.71 -5.05 -19.42
N ASP A 413 -10.45 -4.77 -20.70
CA ASP A 413 -11.37 -5.07 -21.79
C ASP A 413 -11.68 -6.57 -21.88
N LEU A 414 -10.67 -7.43 -21.70
CA LEU A 414 -10.86 -8.89 -21.64
C LEU A 414 -11.71 -9.33 -20.45
N ALA A 415 -11.54 -8.70 -19.29
CA ALA A 415 -12.36 -9.01 -18.12
C ALA A 415 -13.83 -8.60 -18.33
N VAL A 416 -14.07 -7.48 -18.98
CA VAL A 416 -15.42 -7.03 -19.36
C VAL A 416 -16.02 -8.00 -20.38
N ASP A 417 -15.31 -8.36 -21.43
CA ASP A 417 -15.78 -9.28 -22.44
C ASP A 417 -16.16 -10.65 -21.87
N GLN A 418 -15.32 -11.20 -20.99
CA GLN A 418 -15.61 -12.44 -20.27
C GLN A 418 -16.87 -12.36 -19.40
N CYS A 419 -17.09 -11.23 -18.72
CA CYS A 419 -18.30 -11.01 -17.93
C CYS A 419 -19.54 -10.91 -18.84
N LEU A 420 -19.46 -10.14 -19.92
CA LEU A 420 -20.57 -9.92 -20.85
C LEU A 420 -20.96 -11.19 -21.62
N SER A 421 -20.01 -12.06 -21.94
CA SER A 421 -20.30 -13.35 -22.58
C SER A 421 -21.22 -14.26 -21.76
N GLN A 422 -21.19 -14.12 -20.43
CA GLN A 422 -22.01 -14.90 -19.49
C GLN A 422 -23.31 -14.18 -19.08
N LEU A 423 -23.42 -12.88 -19.36
CA LEU A 423 -24.50 -12.02 -18.87
C LEU A 423 -25.92 -12.49 -19.25
N PRO A 424 -26.21 -12.96 -20.48
CA PRO A 424 -27.56 -13.46 -20.82
C PRO A 424 -28.02 -14.60 -19.93
N THR A 425 -27.12 -15.54 -19.63
CA THR A 425 -27.41 -16.68 -18.75
C THR A 425 -27.55 -16.25 -17.30
N LEU A 426 -26.76 -15.31 -16.85
CA LEU A 426 -26.86 -14.70 -15.51
C LEU A 426 -28.21 -14.04 -15.30
N LEU A 427 -28.64 -13.18 -16.22
CA LEU A 427 -29.91 -12.47 -16.13
C LEU A 427 -31.10 -13.45 -16.21
N ALA A 428 -31.02 -14.47 -17.06
CA ALA A 428 -32.04 -15.53 -17.12
C ALA A 428 -32.14 -16.31 -15.79
N LYS A 429 -30.99 -16.56 -15.15
CA LYS A 429 -30.94 -17.21 -13.82
C LYS A 429 -31.58 -16.34 -12.74
N GLU A 430 -31.25 -15.03 -12.69
CA GLU A 430 -31.88 -14.10 -11.76
C GLU A 430 -33.39 -13.97 -11.96
N GLN A 431 -33.85 -13.87 -13.20
CA GLN A 431 -35.29 -13.86 -13.52
C GLN A 431 -35.99 -15.16 -13.06
N ALA A 432 -35.42 -16.31 -13.41
CA ALA A 432 -35.97 -17.61 -12.98
C ALA A 432 -35.98 -17.75 -11.44
N ARG A 433 -34.99 -17.16 -10.75
CA ARG A 433 -34.96 -17.14 -9.29
C ARG A 433 -36.08 -16.27 -8.71
N ALA A 434 -36.27 -15.07 -9.26
CA ALA A 434 -37.35 -14.17 -8.84
C ALA A 434 -38.73 -14.79 -9.08
N GLU A 435 -38.93 -15.50 -10.20
CA GLU A 435 -40.15 -16.24 -10.51
C GLU A 435 -40.35 -17.43 -9.56
N ALA A 436 -39.29 -18.16 -9.22
CA ALA A 436 -39.34 -19.24 -8.24
C ALA A 436 -39.72 -18.74 -6.84
N GLU A 437 -39.22 -17.62 -6.44
CA GLU A 437 -39.50 -16.97 -5.13
C GLU A 437 -40.93 -16.41 -5.09
N SER A 438 -41.46 -15.87 -6.21
CA SER A 438 -42.81 -15.25 -6.28
C SER A 438 -43.94 -16.24 -6.53
N HIS A 439 -43.72 -17.27 -7.36
CA HIS A 439 -44.75 -18.19 -7.85
C HIS A 439 -44.52 -19.64 -7.44
N GLY A 440 -43.42 -19.97 -6.73
CA GLY A 440 -43.09 -21.33 -6.32
C GLY A 440 -42.74 -22.26 -7.48
N THR A 441 -42.44 -21.72 -8.67
CA THR A 441 -42.07 -22.50 -9.85
C THR A 441 -40.65 -23.03 -9.70
N PRO A 442 -40.38 -24.32 -9.99
CA PRO A 442 -39.01 -24.83 -9.88
C PRO A 442 -38.09 -24.20 -10.94
N MET A 443 -36.89 -23.79 -10.51
CA MET A 443 -35.87 -23.27 -11.42
C MET A 443 -35.49 -24.31 -12.48
N PRO A 444 -35.35 -23.93 -13.78
CA PRO A 444 -34.86 -24.83 -14.83
C PRO A 444 -33.51 -25.46 -14.48
N PRO A 445 -33.31 -26.78 -14.66
CA PRO A 445 -32.08 -27.47 -14.22
C PRO A 445 -30.78 -26.90 -14.82
N HIS A 446 -30.82 -26.44 -16.07
CA HIS A 446 -29.66 -25.86 -16.74
C HIS A 446 -29.24 -24.49 -16.14
N LEU A 447 -30.23 -23.69 -15.67
CA LEU A 447 -29.95 -22.43 -14.98
C LEU A 447 -29.52 -22.67 -13.52
N ALA A 448 -30.08 -23.70 -12.87
CA ALA A 448 -29.69 -24.09 -11.53
C ALA A 448 -28.19 -24.55 -11.48
N ALA A 449 -27.76 -25.29 -12.50
CA ALA A 449 -26.40 -25.80 -12.63
C ALA A 449 -25.38 -24.76 -13.12
N PHE A 450 -25.85 -23.62 -13.64
CA PHE A 450 -24.93 -22.59 -14.13
C PHE A 450 -24.21 -21.88 -12.95
N GLU A 451 -22.88 -21.85 -13.01
CA GLU A 451 -22.05 -21.08 -12.10
C GLU A 451 -21.27 -20.03 -12.89
N TYR A 452 -21.24 -18.80 -12.37
CA TYR A 452 -20.47 -17.72 -12.96
C TYR A 452 -18.99 -18.04 -12.89
N GLN A 453 -18.30 -17.94 -14.01
CA GLN A 453 -16.86 -18.13 -14.09
C GLN A 453 -16.16 -16.79 -13.90
N HIS A 454 -15.43 -16.68 -12.81
CA HIS A 454 -14.63 -15.50 -12.49
C HIS A 454 -13.49 -15.31 -13.50
N SER A 455 -13.08 -14.04 -13.67
CA SER A 455 -11.97 -13.68 -14.53
C SER A 455 -10.65 -14.32 -14.06
N THR A 456 -9.84 -14.78 -15.02
CA THR A 456 -8.51 -15.33 -14.75
C THR A 456 -7.46 -14.26 -14.44
N PHE A 457 -7.81 -12.98 -14.57
CA PHE A 457 -6.91 -11.82 -14.42
C PHE A 457 -5.98 -11.95 -13.21
N PHE A 458 -6.55 -12.11 -12.01
CA PHE A 458 -5.73 -12.16 -10.80
C PHE A 458 -4.80 -13.37 -10.72
N SER A 459 -5.27 -14.55 -11.20
CA SER A 459 -4.46 -15.76 -11.22
C SER A 459 -3.31 -15.66 -12.21
N GLU A 460 -3.52 -15.01 -13.34
CA GLU A 460 -2.50 -14.75 -14.37
C GLU A 460 -1.47 -13.74 -13.92
N GLN A 461 -1.90 -12.67 -13.27
CA GLN A 461 -0.98 -11.67 -12.70
C GLN A 461 -0.13 -12.25 -11.57
N LEU A 462 -0.67 -13.14 -10.75
CA LEU A 462 0.12 -13.87 -9.74
C LEU A 462 1.14 -14.80 -10.40
N LYS A 463 0.79 -15.47 -11.51
CA LYS A 463 1.75 -16.27 -12.29
C LYS A 463 2.86 -15.40 -12.89
N ALA A 464 2.50 -14.23 -13.43
CA ALA A 464 3.49 -13.30 -13.98
C ALA A 464 4.47 -12.82 -12.87
N PHE A 465 3.96 -12.57 -11.67
CA PHE A 465 4.81 -12.23 -10.52
C PHE A 465 5.71 -13.39 -10.10
N GLU A 466 5.20 -14.61 -10.09
CA GLU A 466 5.98 -15.83 -9.81
C GLU A 466 7.13 -16.03 -10.84
N VAL A 467 6.85 -15.81 -12.14
CA VAL A 467 7.86 -15.83 -13.20
C VAL A 467 8.91 -14.74 -12.98
N TRP A 468 8.50 -13.53 -12.61
CA TRP A 468 9.43 -12.45 -12.29
C TRP A 468 10.36 -12.83 -11.13
N LEU A 469 9.82 -13.43 -10.06
CA LEU A 469 10.60 -13.91 -8.91
C LEU A 469 11.59 -15.01 -9.32
N SER A 470 11.17 -15.95 -10.17
CA SER A 470 12.03 -17.06 -10.62
C SER A 470 13.18 -16.59 -11.52
N GLN A 471 12.97 -15.56 -12.34
CA GLN A 471 14.02 -14.97 -13.19
C GLN A 471 15.12 -14.29 -12.36
N GLY A 472 14.80 -13.75 -11.19
CA GLY A 472 15.77 -13.17 -10.27
C GLY A 472 16.82 -14.18 -9.77
N ASP A 473 16.48 -15.44 -9.69
CA ASP A 473 17.39 -16.50 -9.25
C ASP A 473 18.35 -16.99 -10.37
N VAL A 474 17.93 -16.88 -11.63
CA VAL A 474 18.72 -17.26 -12.80
C VAL A 474 19.80 -16.23 -13.14
N SER A 475 19.61 -14.97 -12.77
CA SER A 475 20.54 -13.88 -13.09
C SER A 475 21.78 -13.80 -12.16
N ARG A 476 22.08 -14.83 -11.38
CA ARG A 476 23.38 -15.00 -10.71
C ARG A 476 24.58 -15.12 -11.66
N ARG A 477 24.32 -15.23 -12.97
CA ARG A 477 25.35 -15.06 -14.01
C ARG A 477 25.00 -13.80 -14.79
N PRO A 478 25.76 -12.69 -14.65
CA PRO A 478 25.46 -11.47 -15.39
C PRO A 478 25.55 -11.77 -16.89
N PRO A 479 24.49 -11.53 -17.69
CA PRO A 479 24.68 -11.41 -19.12
C PRO A 479 25.58 -10.20 -19.33
N ARG A 480 26.52 -10.31 -20.29
CA ARG A 480 27.47 -9.24 -20.66
C ARG A 480 26.76 -8.03 -21.30
N TRP A 481 25.77 -7.44 -20.62
CA TRP A 481 25.09 -6.24 -21.08
C TRP A 481 25.60 -5.04 -20.26
N ARG A 482 26.11 -4.05 -20.96
CA ARG A 482 26.46 -2.77 -20.38
C ARG A 482 25.20 -2.14 -19.75
N VAL A 483 25.09 -2.18 -18.45
CA VAL A 483 24.09 -1.39 -17.73
C VAL A 483 24.56 0.07 -17.73
N GLN A 484 23.75 0.97 -18.29
CA GLN A 484 24.00 2.40 -18.17
C GLN A 484 23.87 2.78 -16.70
N ARG A 485 24.98 3.15 -16.08
CA ARG A 485 25.10 3.53 -14.65
C ARG A 485 24.15 4.66 -14.20
N HIS A 486 23.54 5.39 -15.12
CA HIS A 486 22.75 6.59 -14.81
C HIS A 486 21.30 6.33 -14.37
N SER A 487 20.74 5.14 -14.56
CA SER A 487 19.35 4.85 -14.18
C SER A 487 19.20 4.26 -12.77
N VAL A 488 20.26 3.72 -12.19
CA VAL A 488 20.20 3.01 -10.89
C VAL A 488 20.23 3.96 -9.70
N VAL A 489 20.97 5.07 -9.80
CA VAL A 489 21.15 6.03 -8.69
C VAL A 489 19.89 6.84 -8.40
N ARG A 490 19.04 7.08 -9.40
CA ARG A 490 17.83 7.91 -9.24
C ARG A 490 16.64 7.20 -8.60
N LEU A 491 16.64 5.87 -8.52
CA LEU A 491 15.49 5.10 -8.01
C LEU A 491 15.49 4.93 -6.48
N TYR A 492 16.62 5.09 -5.80
CA TYR A 492 16.74 4.72 -4.38
C TYR A 492 17.31 5.79 -3.45
N GLY A 493 17.44 7.04 -3.91
CA GLY A 493 17.77 8.18 -3.01
C GLY A 493 19.04 8.00 -2.18
N ASP A 494 20.10 7.37 -2.74
CA ASP A 494 21.42 7.39 -2.12
C ASP A 494 22.22 8.59 -2.66
N ASP A 495 21.92 9.79 -2.13
CA ASP A 495 22.57 11.05 -2.47
C ASP A 495 24.00 11.20 -1.89
N SER A 496 24.62 10.08 -1.48
CA SER A 496 26.00 10.11 -0.96
C SER A 496 27.11 9.87 -2.00
N ALA A 497 26.77 9.83 -3.29
CA ALA A 497 27.78 9.81 -4.34
C ALA A 497 28.29 11.24 -4.62
N HIS A 498 29.44 11.57 -4.05
CA HIS A 498 30.15 12.82 -4.35
C HIS A 498 30.44 12.95 -5.86
N PRO A 499 30.33 14.17 -6.46
CA PRO A 499 30.56 14.40 -7.90
C PRO A 499 32.02 14.34 -8.35
N LEU A 500 32.94 13.82 -7.55
CA LEU A 500 34.38 13.96 -7.78
C LEU A 500 35.07 12.74 -8.44
N ASP A 501 34.35 11.66 -8.76
CA ASP A 501 34.98 10.46 -9.35
C ASP A 501 34.60 10.25 -10.81
N ALA A 502 34.62 11.30 -11.63
CA ALA A 502 34.36 11.21 -13.07
C ALA A 502 35.58 10.76 -13.91
N ASP A 503 36.75 10.58 -13.30
CA ASP A 503 37.99 10.19 -13.99
C ASP A 503 38.67 9.00 -13.28
N GLY A 504 37.99 7.86 -13.23
CA GLY A 504 38.53 6.61 -12.68
C GLY A 504 38.47 5.46 -13.66
N ASP A 505 39.64 5.07 -14.11
CA ASP A 505 40.07 3.90 -14.85
C ASP A 505 39.03 2.81 -15.20
N ALA A 506 38.97 2.53 -16.52
CA ALA A 506 38.08 1.55 -17.17
C ALA A 506 38.47 0.07 -16.95
N ASN A 507 39.16 -0.29 -15.85
CA ASN A 507 39.68 -1.64 -15.63
C ASN A 507 39.28 -2.31 -14.32
N ASP A 508 38.20 -1.88 -13.66
CA ASP A 508 37.71 -2.59 -12.48
C ASP A 508 36.53 -3.52 -12.82
N ASP A 509 36.82 -4.53 -13.66
CA ASP A 509 35.87 -5.60 -14.06
C ASP A 509 35.63 -6.66 -12.97
N ASN A 510 36.16 -6.48 -11.75
CA ASN A 510 36.18 -7.46 -10.68
C ASN A 510 35.46 -7.01 -9.39
N ASP A 511 34.53 -6.06 -9.45
CA ASP A 511 33.70 -5.74 -8.29
C ASP A 511 32.59 -6.81 -8.16
N PRO A 512 32.68 -7.73 -7.16
CA PRO A 512 31.67 -8.77 -6.95
C PRO A 512 30.32 -8.23 -6.46
N ASP A 513 30.23 -6.93 -6.15
CA ASP A 513 29.05 -6.32 -5.54
C ASP A 513 28.14 -5.56 -6.52
N VAL A 514 28.41 -5.59 -7.83
CA VAL A 514 27.46 -5.07 -8.82
C VAL A 514 26.30 -6.04 -8.94
N ARG A 515 25.37 -5.99 -7.99
CA ARG A 515 24.10 -6.69 -8.07
C ARG A 515 23.27 -6.10 -9.19
N VAL A 516 22.93 -6.92 -10.17
CA VAL A 516 21.95 -6.53 -11.19
C VAL A 516 20.62 -6.30 -10.48
N GLN A 517 20.27 -5.04 -10.29
CA GLN A 517 19.02 -4.64 -9.65
C GLN A 517 17.92 -4.72 -10.73
N HIS A 518 16.99 -5.67 -10.55
CA HIS A 518 15.84 -5.77 -11.43
C HIS A 518 14.90 -4.58 -11.22
N ASP A 519 14.28 -4.14 -12.32
CA ASP A 519 13.18 -3.19 -12.20
C ASP A 519 12.08 -3.76 -11.28
N PRO A 520 11.47 -2.93 -10.43
CA PRO A 520 10.42 -3.37 -9.53
C PRO A 520 9.29 -4.07 -10.27
N PRO A 521 8.74 -5.18 -9.72
CA PRO A 521 7.66 -5.89 -10.40
C PRO A 521 6.42 -5.02 -10.53
N SER A 522 5.89 -4.94 -11.75
CA SER A 522 4.66 -4.19 -12.03
C SER A 522 3.44 -4.77 -11.30
N GLN A 523 3.45 -6.08 -11.00
CA GLN A 523 2.36 -6.81 -10.35
C GLN A 523 2.22 -6.55 -8.85
N LEU A 524 3.16 -5.87 -8.22
CA LEU A 524 3.19 -5.72 -6.75
C LEU A 524 1.91 -5.07 -6.17
N PRO A 525 1.28 -4.03 -6.78
CA PRO A 525 -0.02 -3.53 -6.31
C PRO A 525 -1.14 -4.56 -6.42
N ILE A 526 -1.11 -5.42 -7.44
CA ILE A 526 -2.12 -6.49 -7.62
C ILE A 526 -2.00 -7.51 -6.50
N VAL A 527 -0.78 -7.88 -6.11
CA VAL A 527 -0.55 -8.77 -4.95
C VAL A 527 -1.25 -8.23 -3.71
N LEU A 528 -1.17 -6.90 -3.45
CA LEU A 528 -1.88 -6.27 -2.33
C LEU A 528 -3.40 -6.40 -2.44
N GLN A 529 -3.95 -6.18 -3.62
CA GLN A 529 -5.39 -6.30 -3.85
C GLN A 529 -5.87 -7.74 -3.62
N VAL A 530 -5.07 -8.72 -4.02
CA VAL A 530 -5.36 -10.14 -3.87
C VAL A 530 -5.32 -10.61 -2.42
N LEU A 531 -4.53 -9.99 -1.54
CA LEU A 531 -4.52 -10.29 -0.09
C LEU A 531 -5.91 -10.15 0.56
N LEU A 532 -6.78 -9.35 -0.04
CA LEU A 532 -8.16 -9.18 0.41
C LEU A 532 -9.10 -10.30 -0.07
N SER A 533 -8.68 -11.15 -1.02
CA SER A 533 -9.44 -12.30 -1.52
C SER A 533 -9.12 -13.55 -0.71
N GLN A 534 -10.14 -14.30 -0.29
CA GLN A 534 -9.93 -15.56 0.44
C GLN A 534 -9.28 -16.64 -0.44
N VAL A 535 -9.68 -16.72 -1.71
CA VAL A 535 -9.27 -17.78 -2.64
C VAL A 535 -7.77 -17.72 -2.96
N HIS A 536 -7.22 -16.52 -3.15
CA HIS A 536 -5.85 -16.35 -3.61
C HIS A 536 -4.88 -15.84 -2.51
N ARG A 537 -5.40 -15.61 -1.30
CA ARG A 537 -4.64 -14.97 -0.20
C ARG A 537 -3.37 -15.71 0.17
N LEU A 538 -3.46 -17.02 0.38
CA LEU A 538 -2.30 -17.82 0.78
C LEU A 538 -1.20 -17.76 -0.30
N ARG A 539 -1.57 -17.96 -1.57
CA ARG A 539 -0.62 -17.88 -2.68
C ARG A 539 0.02 -16.49 -2.79
N ALA A 540 -0.77 -15.43 -2.64
CA ALA A 540 -0.26 -14.06 -2.65
C ALA A 540 0.72 -13.78 -1.49
N LEU A 541 0.43 -14.31 -0.28
CA LEU A 541 1.33 -14.20 0.87
C LEU A 541 2.64 -14.97 0.64
N ILE A 542 2.59 -16.17 0.06
CA ILE A 542 3.79 -16.94 -0.26
C ILE A 542 4.66 -16.19 -1.26
N LEU A 543 4.09 -15.69 -2.35
CA LEU A 543 4.83 -14.91 -3.35
C LEU A 543 5.40 -13.62 -2.76
N LEU A 544 4.63 -12.97 -1.87
CA LEU A 544 5.12 -11.82 -1.15
C LEU A 544 6.29 -12.15 -0.22
N SER A 545 6.23 -13.27 0.51
CA SER A 545 7.34 -13.69 1.38
C SER A 545 8.63 -13.93 0.58
N GLN A 546 8.52 -14.55 -0.60
CA GLN A 546 9.65 -14.71 -1.53
C GLN A 546 10.19 -13.37 -2.02
N PHE A 547 9.30 -12.41 -2.32
CA PHE A 547 9.71 -11.06 -2.71
C PHE A 547 10.48 -10.35 -1.58
N LEU A 548 9.96 -10.40 -0.35
CA LEU A 548 10.62 -9.79 0.83
C LEU A 548 11.98 -10.43 1.13
N ASP A 549 12.18 -11.68 0.73
CA ASP A 549 13.44 -12.40 0.88
C ASP A 549 14.55 -11.89 -0.05
N LEU A 550 14.22 -11.14 -1.09
CA LEU A 550 15.22 -10.53 -1.98
C LEU A 550 16.08 -9.47 -1.30
N GLY A 551 15.70 -8.99 -0.13
CA GLY A 551 16.51 -8.10 0.69
C GLY A 551 15.77 -6.85 1.21
N PRO A 552 16.48 -5.97 1.93
CA PRO A 552 15.89 -4.78 2.53
C PRO A 552 15.19 -3.84 1.54
N TRP A 553 15.69 -3.75 0.31
CA TRP A 553 15.07 -2.95 -0.74
C TRP A 553 13.65 -3.42 -1.07
N ALA A 554 13.44 -4.74 -1.16
CA ALA A 554 12.14 -5.33 -1.44
C ALA A 554 11.16 -5.09 -0.28
N VAL A 555 11.63 -5.19 0.97
CA VAL A 555 10.84 -4.87 2.16
C VAL A 555 10.43 -3.40 2.14
N ASN A 556 11.36 -2.47 1.94
CA ASN A 556 11.06 -1.03 1.87
C ASN A 556 10.07 -0.71 0.75
N LEU A 557 10.23 -1.36 -0.41
CA LEU A 557 9.33 -1.19 -1.55
C LEU A 557 7.91 -1.67 -1.23
N ALA A 558 7.76 -2.86 -0.66
CA ALA A 558 6.47 -3.40 -0.25
C ALA A 558 5.79 -2.52 0.82
N LEU A 559 6.56 -2.01 1.77
CA LEU A 559 6.06 -1.07 2.79
C LEU A 559 5.60 0.25 2.15
N SER A 560 6.32 0.78 1.16
CA SER A 560 5.97 2.03 0.46
C SER A 560 4.66 1.91 -0.32
N ILE A 561 4.37 0.75 -0.90
CA ILE A 561 3.08 0.46 -1.54
C ILE A 561 1.94 0.35 -0.52
N GLY A 562 2.27 0.00 0.74
CA GLY A 562 1.33 -0.03 1.86
C GLY A 562 0.79 -1.38 2.22
N ILE A 563 1.61 -2.38 2.14
CA ILE A 563 1.28 -3.73 2.60
C ILE A 563 1.02 -3.78 4.11
N PHE A 564 1.68 -2.91 4.88
CA PHE A 564 1.74 -2.99 6.33
C PHE A 564 0.38 -3.10 7.04
N PRO A 565 -0.65 -2.27 6.75
CA PRO A 565 -1.95 -2.39 7.39
C PRO A 565 -2.66 -3.72 7.11
N TYR A 566 -2.41 -4.33 5.95
CA TYR A 566 -3.01 -5.61 5.58
C TYR A 566 -2.37 -6.76 6.34
N VAL A 567 -1.03 -6.80 6.41
CA VAL A 567 -0.29 -7.83 7.15
C VAL A 567 -0.58 -7.74 8.65
N LEU A 568 -0.70 -6.52 9.19
CA LEU A 568 -1.09 -6.31 10.58
C LEU A 568 -2.51 -6.86 10.86
N LYS A 569 -3.47 -6.54 9.99
CA LYS A 569 -4.85 -7.03 10.14
C LYS A 569 -4.95 -8.56 9.99
N LEU A 570 -4.12 -9.17 9.17
CA LEU A 570 -4.12 -10.61 8.96
C LEU A 570 -3.64 -11.40 10.18
N LEU A 571 -2.85 -10.81 11.09
CA LEU A 571 -2.50 -11.45 12.37
C LEU A 571 -3.74 -11.79 13.22
N GLN A 572 -4.82 -11.03 13.05
CA GLN A 572 -6.08 -11.27 13.78
C GLN A 572 -6.96 -12.33 13.09
N SER A 573 -6.54 -12.87 11.94
CA SER A 573 -7.29 -13.89 11.21
C SER A 573 -7.21 -15.25 11.92
N PRO A 574 -8.32 -15.98 12.05
CA PRO A 574 -8.34 -17.32 12.65
C PRO A 574 -7.74 -18.40 11.75
N ALA A 575 -7.38 -18.08 10.50
CA ALA A 575 -6.90 -19.06 9.52
C ALA A 575 -5.50 -19.59 9.90
N ALA A 576 -5.43 -20.87 10.26
CA ALA A 576 -4.21 -21.51 10.72
C ALA A 576 -3.16 -21.67 9.61
N ASP A 577 -3.59 -21.86 8.37
CA ASP A 577 -2.76 -21.99 7.17
C ASP A 577 -1.96 -20.72 6.81
N LEU A 578 -2.42 -19.56 7.27
CA LEU A 578 -1.71 -18.30 7.05
C LEU A 578 -0.60 -18.02 8.08
N LYS A 579 -0.63 -18.70 9.23
CA LYS A 579 0.27 -18.43 10.36
C LYS A 579 1.75 -18.53 9.99
N PRO A 580 2.24 -19.59 9.36
CA PRO A 580 3.65 -19.74 9.05
C PRO A 580 4.19 -18.62 8.16
N VAL A 581 3.48 -18.30 7.08
CA VAL A 581 3.92 -17.29 6.13
C VAL A 581 3.85 -15.88 6.73
N LEU A 582 2.87 -15.59 7.60
CA LEU A 582 2.78 -14.31 8.30
C LEU A 582 3.93 -14.12 9.29
N ILE A 583 4.31 -15.16 10.03
CA ILE A 583 5.47 -15.12 10.92
C ILE A 583 6.72 -14.75 10.13
N TYR A 584 6.96 -15.41 8.99
CA TYR A 584 8.10 -15.12 8.14
C TYR A 584 8.07 -13.66 7.61
N ILE A 585 6.95 -13.19 7.09
CA ILE A 585 6.79 -11.82 6.59
C ILE A 585 7.10 -10.81 7.70
N TRP A 586 6.60 -11.03 8.92
CA TRP A 586 6.87 -10.15 10.05
C TRP A 586 8.33 -10.18 10.49
N ALA A 587 8.96 -11.34 10.46
CA ALA A 587 10.39 -11.44 10.73
C ALA A 587 11.20 -10.61 9.74
N ARG A 588 10.85 -10.65 8.42
CA ARG A 588 11.52 -9.84 7.39
C ARG A 588 11.26 -8.35 7.55
N ILE A 589 10.04 -7.94 7.90
CA ILE A 589 9.69 -6.53 8.12
C ILE A 589 10.47 -5.96 9.31
N LEU A 590 10.42 -6.61 10.47
CA LEU A 590 11.09 -6.12 11.69
C LEU A 590 12.61 -6.16 11.58
N ALA A 591 13.15 -7.06 10.80
CA ALA A 591 14.57 -7.10 10.50
C ALA A 591 15.06 -5.82 9.81
N VAL A 592 14.21 -5.21 8.96
CA VAL A 592 14.55 -4.00 8.19
C VAL A 592 14.06 -2.74 8.90
N ASP A 593 12.88 -2.76 9.51
CA ASP A 593 12.26 -1.59 10.10
C ASP A 593 11.74 -1.84 11.53
N GLN A 594 12.56 -1.46 12.49
CA GLN A 594 12.25 -1.56 13.91
C GLN A 594 11.09 -0.64 14.35
N SER A 595 10.77 0.42 13.60
CA SER A 595 9.71 1.37 13.97
C SER A 595 8.31 0.71 14.05
N CYS A 596 8.14 -0.48 13.46
CA CYS A 596 6.90 -1.26 13.52
C CYS A 596 6.55 -1.78 14.92
N GLN A 597 7.46 -1.69 15.90
CA GLN A 597 7.23 -2.02 17.31
C GLN A 597 6.00 -1.30 17.89
N VAL A 598 5.87 0.00 17.59
CA VAL A 598 4.77 0.83 18.10
C VAL A 598 3.41 0.33 17.61
N ASP A 599 3.33 -0.13 16.35
CA ASP A 599 2.09 -0.64 15.78
C ASP A 599 1.71 -2.00 16.36
N LEU A 600 2.72 -2.87 16.58
CA LEU A 600 2.51 -4.16 17.23
C LEU A 600 1.98 -4.00 18.66
N LEU A 601 2.46 -2.99 19.38
CA LEU A 601 1.97 -2.70 20.73
C LEU A 601 0.53 -2.19 20.69
N ARG A 602 0.24 -1.19 19.84
CA ARG A 602 -1.06 -0.53 19.74
C ARG A 602 -2.20 -1.50 19.43
N ASP A 603 -1.96 -2.44 18.51
CA ASP A 603 -2.97 -3.40 18.04
C ASP A 603 -2.86 -4.77 18.74
N ASN A 604 -2.04 -4.88 19.81
CA ASN A 604 -1.74 -6.11 20.53
C ASN A 604 -1.24 -7.25 19.61
N GLY A 605 -0.61 -6.90 18.50
CA GLY A 605 -0.11 -7.88 17.53
C GLY A 605 1.01 -8.79 18.10
N TYR A 606 1.76 -8.31 19.09
CA TYR A 606 2.78 -9.10 19.78
C TYR A 606 2.21 -10.34 20.49
N MET A 607 0.95 -10.29 20.95
CA MET A 607 0.27 -11.42 21.58
C MET A 607 0.15 -12.64 20.65
N TYR A 608 0.04 -12.40 19.35
CA TYR A 608 0.02 -13.48 18.37
C TYR A 608 1.33 -14.29 18.41
N PHE A 609 2.48 -13.62 18.38
CA PHE A 609 3.79 -14.26 18.42
C PHE A 609 4.07 -14.87 19.79
N ALA A 610 3.66 -14.23 20.87
CA ALA A 610 3.72 -14.77 22.22
C ALA A 610 2.93 -16.07 22.34
N SER A 611 1.73 -16.14 21.76
CA SER A 611 0.89 -17.36 21.79
C SER A 611 1.45 -18.53 20.98
N VAL A 612 2.24 -18.26 19.93
CA VAL A 612 2.93 -19.28 19.15
C VAL A 612 4.16 -19.81 19.90
N LEU A 613 4.88 -18.91 20.57
CA LEU A 613 6.07 -19.26 21.34
C LEU A 613 5.73 -20.05 22.62
N SER A 614 4.57 -19.79 23.23
CA SER A 614 4.12 -20.46 24.48
C SER A 614 2.98 -21.43 24.22
N PRO A 615 3.26 -22.71 23.93
CA PRO A 615 2.23 -23.71 23.66
C PRO A 615 1.39 -24.10 24.88
N PHE A 616 1.80 -23.71 26.10
CA PHE A 616 1.15 -24.08 27.35
C PHE A 616 0.18 -23.07 27.93
N HIS A 617 -0.14 -21.99 27.18
CA HIS A 617 -1.12 -21.01 27.66
C HIS A 617 -2.50 -21.68 27.83
N PRO A 618 -3.20 -21.50 28.98
CA PRO A 618 -4.51 -22.11 29.25
C PRO A 618 -5.62 -21.72 28.24
N ASN A 619 -5.41 -20.69 27.43
CA ASN A 619 -6.27 -20.34 26.29
C ASN A 619 -5.89 -21.06 24.98
N HIS A 620 -4.80 -21.82 24.98
CA HIS A 620 -4.44 -22.74 23.92
C HIS A 620 -5.14 -24.05 24.18
N VAL A 621 -6.45 -24.11 24.00
CA VAL A 621 -7.23 -25.36 24.05
C VAL A 621 -6.91 -26.13 22.75
N PRO A 622 -6.08 -27.20 22.80
CA PRO A 622 -6.00 -28.11 21.70
C PRO A 622 -7.34 -28.86 21.68
N GLY A 623 -8.27 -28.46 20.87
CA GLY A 623 -9.51 -29.21 20.74
C GLY A 623 -10.80 -28.49 21.10
N ALA A 624 -10.92 -27.18 20.96
CA ALA A 624 -12.23 -26.59 20.69
C ALA A 624 -12.67 -27.11 19.31
N ALA A 625 -13.37 -28.22 19.36
CA ALA A 625 -13.85 -29.00 18.24
C ALA A 625 -14.78 -28.18 17.36
N HIS A 626 -14.21 -27.57 16.33
CA HIS A 626 -14.88 -27.48 15.05
C HIS A 626 -14.08 -28.38 14.13
N GLY A 627 -14.69 -29.49 13.69
CA GLY A 627 -14.11 -30.62 13.00
C GLY A 627 -13.43 -30.32 11.66
N GLY A 628 -12.40 -29.49 11.70
CA GLY A 628 -11.43 -29.29 10.66
C GLY A 628 -10.13 -29.91 11.10
N GLN A 629 -9.61 -30.86 10.31
CA GLN A 629 -8.27 -31.38 10.49
C GLN A 629 -7.30 -30.20 10.56
N THR A 630 -6.79 -29.92 11.76
CA THR A 630 -5.63 -29.01 11.92
C THR A 630 -4.44 -29.76 11.33
N LEU A 631 -4.04 -29.37 10.14
CA LEU A 631 -2.77 -29.80 9.59
C LEU A 631 -1.67 -29.44 10.61
N PRO A 632 -0.82 -30.38 11.02
CA PRO A 632 0.30 -30.07 11.89
C PRO A 632 1.17 -29.01 11.21
N ILE A 633 1.54 -27.97 11.94
CA ILE A 633 2.48 -26.96 11.44
C ILE A 633 3.84 -27.67 11.34
N PRO A 634 4.39 -27.82 10.13
CA PRO A 634 5.71 -28.43 9.99
C PRO A 634 6.76 -27.51 10.61
N ASN A 635 7.79 -28.09 11.16
CA ASN A 635 8.93 -27.37 11.74
C ASN A 635 8.55 -26.32 12.80
N VAL A 636 7.89 -26.76 13.85
CA VAL A 636 7.42 -25.91 14.96
C VAL A 636 8.57 -25.11 15.59
N SER A 637 9.74 -25.71 15.74
CA SER A 637 10.91 -25.06 16.35
C SER A 637 11.40 -23.87 15.54
N GLU A 638 11.40 -23.95 14.21
CA GLU A 638 11.79 -22.83 13.36
C GLU A 638 10.77 -21.66 13.44
N HIS A 639 9.47 -21.97 13.49
CA HIS A 639 8.45 -20.96 13.71
C HIS A 639 8.57 -20.29 15.08
N CYS A 640 8.85 -21.07 16.13
CA CYS A 640 9.12 -20.56 17.46
C CYS A 640 10.38 -19.68 17.47
N ALA A 641 11.43 -20.08 16.75
CA ALA A 641 12.66 -19.29 16.61
C ALA A 641 12.40 -17.93 15.94
N MET A 642 11.59 -17.91 14.87
CA MET A 642 11.16 -16.66 14.22
C MET A 642 10.30 -15.80 15.15
N CYS A 643 9.39 -16.38 15.93
CA CYS A 643 8.60 -15.65 16.93
C CYS A 643 9.49 -15.08 18.03
N ALA A 644 10.47 -15.81 18.51
CA ALA A 644 11.44 -15.34 19.48
C ALA A 644 12.28 -14.19 18.92
N PHE A 645 12.69 -14.25 17.63
CA PHE A 645 13.33 -13.14 16.92
C PHE A 645 12.43 -11.91 16.87
N ILE A 646 11.17 -12.05 16.45
CA ILE A 646 10.20 -10.95 16.35
C ILE A 646 10.03 -10.28 17.71
N LEU A 647 9.88 -11.07 18.78
CA LEU A 647 9.72 -10.56 20.14
C LEU A 647 11.02 -9.93 20.67
N ALA A 648 12.19 -10.47 20.31
CA ALA A 648 13.47 -9.86 20.64
C ALA A 648 13.60 -8.45 20.01
N VAL A 649 13.27 -8.32 18.72
CA VAL A 649 13.28 -7.00 18.05
C VAL A 649 12.19 -6.10 18.64
N PHE A 650 11.01 -6.63 18.97
CA PHE A 650 9.94 -5.88 19.60
C PHE A 650 10.33 -5.27 20.95
N CYS A 651 11.09 -6.00 21.76
CA CYS A 651 11.58 -5.51 23.07
C CYS A 651 12.79 -4.58 22.97
N ARG A 652 13.50 -4.60 21.84
CA ARG A 652 14.76 -3.89 21.67
C ARG A 652 14.56 -2.38 21.73
N ASP A 653 15.26 -1.71 22.66
CA ASP A 653 15.21 -0.25 22.88
C ASP A 653 13.78 0.32 23.05
N PHE A 654 12.83 -0.55 23.48
CA PHE A 654 11.40 -0.21 23.59
C PHE A 654 10.82 -0.66 24.94
N PRO A 655 10.92 0.16 26.00
CA PRO A 655 10.48 -0.18 27.35
C PRO A 655 9.02 -0.62 27.45
N LEU A 656 8.11 0.02 26.69
CA LEU A 656 6.70 -0.36 26.68
C LEU A 656 6.47 -1.77 26.11
N GLY A 657 7.28 -2.18 25.14
CA GLY A 657 7.25 -3.53 24.59
C GLY A 657 7.81 -4.56 25.58
N GLN A 658 8.88 -4.21 26.30
CA GLN A 658 9.42 -5.06 27.36
C GLN A 658 8.39 -5.27 28.47
N ASP A 659 7.75 -4.21 28.96
CA ASP A 659 6.73 -4.31 30.00
C ASP A 659 5.54 -5.17 29.52
N ALA A 660 5.08 -4.96 28.29
CA ALA A 660 4.00 -5.75 27.68
C ALA A 660 4.36 -7.25 27.59
N CYS A 661 5.60 -7.58 27.20
CA CYS A 661 6.07 -8.99 27.17
C CYS A 661 6.26 -9.58 28.56
N LEU A 662 6.64 -8.79 29.55
CA LEU A 662 6.74 -9.24 30.94
C LEU A 662 5.37 -9.54 31.59
N GLU A 663 4.29 -8.96 31.08
CA GLU A 663 2.93 -9.28 31.50
C GLU A 663 2.40 -10.59 30.88
N THR A 664 3.12 -11.14 29.90
CA THR A 664 2.81 -12.42 29.25
C THR A 664 3.77 -13.53 29.68
N ASP A 665 3.54 -14.74 29.19
CA ASP A 665 4.39 -15.90 29.47
C ASP A 665 5.65 -15.98 28.57
N VAL A 666 5.99 -14.93 27.83
CA VAL A 666 7.12 -14.91 26.88
C VAL A 666 8.44 -15.26 27.56
N MET A 667 8.68 -14.71 28.76
CA MET A 667 9.91 -15.00 29.50
C MET A 667 10.01 -16.48 29.89
N ASP A 668 8.90 -17.08 30.36
CA ASP A 668 8.85 -18.48 30.76
C ASP A 668 9.04 -19.41 29.56
N ALA A 669 8.32 -19.12 28.46
CA ALA A 669 8.48 -19.88 27.24
C ALA A 669 9.91 -19.81 26.69
N CYS A 670 10.55 -18.65 26.68
CA CYS A 670 11.96 -18.54 26.27
C CYS A 670 12.90 -19.32 27.18
N LEU A 671 12.65 -19.34 28.49
CA LEU A 671 13.46 -20.14 29.46
C LEU A 671 13.28 -21.65 29.28
N GLU A 672 12.11 -22.10 28.83
CA GLU A 672 11.86 -23.51 28.48
C GLU A 672 12.54 -23.88 27.16
N HIS A 673 12.44 -23.02 26.13
CA HIS A 673 13.06 -23.26 24.85
C HIS A 673 14.60 -23.18 24.84
N LEU A 674 15.24 -22.78 25.93
CA LEU A 674 16.69 -22.90 26.07
C LEU A 674 17.14 -24.40 26.10
N GLU A 675 16.24 -25.33 26.37
CA GLU A 675 16.50 -26.76 26.42
C GLU A 675 16.03 -27.48 25.13
N ASP A 676 15.56 -26.73 24.10
CA ASP A 676 15.09 -27.31 22.83
C ASP A 676 16.25 -27.89 22.00
N ASP A 677 15.96 -28.88 21.18
CA ASP A 677 16.95 -29.56 20.33
C ASP A 677 17.44 -28.60 19.20
N ASP A 678 16.58 -27.68 18.73
CA ASP A 678 16.93 -26.72 17.69
C ASP A 678 17.80 -25.58 18.27
N TYR A 679 19.04 -25.50 17.79
CA TYR A 679 19.99 -24.47 18.20
C TYR A 679 19.54 -23.07 17.84
N LEU A 680 18.77 -22.88 16.73
CA LEU A 680 18.26 -21.61 16.31
C LEU A 680 17.21 -21.08 17.29
N LEU A 681 16.35 -21.95 17.79
CA LEU A 681 15.37 -21.63 18.83
C LEU A 681 16.06 -21.29 20.15
N ARG A 682 17.08 -22.06 20.56
CA ARG A 682 17.87 -21.73 21.75
C ARG A 682 18.55 -20.36 21.61
N GLN A 683 19.14 -20.08 20.46
CA GLN A 683 19.80 -18.81 20.18
C GLN A 683 18.82 -17.63 20.30
N TRP A 684 17.69 -17.67 19.60
CA TRP A 684 16.76 -16.56 19.59
C TRP A 684 15.99 -16.40 20.90
N SER A 685 15.75 -17.50 21.62
CA SER A 685 15.20 -17.46 22.98
C SER A 685 16.16 -16.73 23.94
N ALA A 686 17.45 -17.02 23.88
CA ALA A 686 18.45 -16.32 24.67
C ALA A 686 18.54 -14.82 24.32
N LEU A 687 18.50 -14.49 23.03
CA LEU A 687 18.51 -13.09 22.58
C LEU A 687 17.20 -12.34 22.94
N CYS A 688 16.05 -13.02 22.88
CA CYS A 688 14.79 -12.46 23.32
C CYS A 688 14.83 -12.11 24.81
N LEU A 689 15.30 -13.03 25.64
CA LEU A 689 15.51 -12.80 27.07
C LEU A 689 16.45 -11.63 27.32
N ALA A 690 17.57 -11.54 26.58
CA ALA A 690 18.51 -10.44 26.70
C ALA A 690 17.84 -9.09 26.41
N GLN A 691 17.07 -8.97 25.31
CA GLN A 691 16.37 -7.73 24.96
C GLN A 691 15.25 -7.39 25.95
N LEU A 692 14.61 -8.39 26.53
CA LEU A 692 13.57 -8.21 27.54
C LEU A 692 14.15 -7.65 28.85
N TRP A 693 15.40 -7.97 29.16
CA TRP A 693 16.09 -7.52 30.38
C TRP A 693 16.94 -6.25 30.16
N ASP A 694 17.22 -5.86 28.95
CA ASP A 694 18.09 -4.72 28.67
C ASP A 694 17.51 -3.43 29.25
N ASN A 695 18.22 -2.83 30.21
CA ASN A 695 17.78 -1.66 30.97
C ASN A 695 16.42 -1.83 31.70
N ASN A 696 16.00 -3.07 32.00
CA ASN A 696 14.74 -3.39 32.70
C ASN A 696 15.03 -4.16 34.00
N ASP A 697 15.10 -3.44 35.11
CA ASP A 697 15.40 -4.00 36.44
C ASP A 697 14.32 -4.96 36.92
N VAL A 698 13.05 -4.75 36.55
CA VAL A 698 11.94 -5.65 36.91
C VAL A 698 12.10 -7.00 36.18
N GLY A 699 12.42 -6.96 34.90
CA GLY A 699 12.70 -8.17 34.12
C GLY A 699 13.89 -8.94 34.67
N LYS A 700 14.99 -8.25 35.02
CA LYS A 700 16.19 -8.90 35.65
C LYS A 700 15.87 -9.54 37.00
N ALA A 701 15.11 -8.85 37.86
CA ALA A 701 14.73 -9.39 39.16
C ALA A 701 13.85 -10.64 39.01
N ARG A 702 12.91 -10.66 38.06
CA ARG A 702 12.10 -11.87 37.77
C ARG A 702 12.95 -13.00 37.19
N ALA A 703 13.92 -12.70 36.35
CA ALA A 703 14.85 -13.68 35.79
C ALA A 703 15.68 -14.38 36.86
N ILE A 704 16.22 -13.60 37.81
CA ILE A 704 17.00 -14.14 38.93
C ILE A 704 16.12 -15.02 39.81
N ALA A 705 14.89 -14.57 40.11
CA ALA A 705 13.94 -15.35 40.91
C ALA A 705 13.58 -16.72 40.27
N LYS A 706 13.68 -16.82 38.93
CA LYS A 706 13.44 -18.07 38.17
C LYS A 706 14.69 -18.87 37.83
N ASP A 707 15.81 -18.54 38.42
CA ASP A 707 17.11 -19.17 38.17
C ASP A 707 17.56 -19.16 36.71
N ALA A 708 17.21 -18.08 35.99
CA ALA A 708 17.58 -17.92 34.57
C ALA A 708 19.11 -17.97 34.36
N HIS A 709 19.89 -17.44 35.33
CA HIS A 709 21.35 -17.48 35.25
C HIS A 709 21.91 -18.90 35.31
N GLY A 710 21.31 -19.80 36.12
CA GLY A 710 21.72 -21.21 36.17
C GLY A 710 21.49 -21.91 34.82
N LYS A 711 20.29 -21.74 34.23
CA LYS A 711 19.97 -22.29 32.91
C LYS A 711 20.92 -21.76 31.82
N LEU A 712 21.18 -20.45 31.79
CA LEU A 712 22.09 -19.85 30.82
C LEU A 712 23.53 -20.36 31.00
N CYS A 713 24.01 -20.52 32.22
CA CYS A 713 25.37 -21.05 32.48
C CYS A 713 25.56 -22.48 31.96
N CYS A 714 24.54 -23.32 32.01
CA CYS A 714 24.60 -24.67 31.44
C CYS A 714 24.87 -24.66 29.92
N LEU A 715 24.38 -23.65 29.19
CA LEU A 715 24.53 -23.54 27.75
C LEU A 715 25.83 -22.83 27.29
N LEU A 716 26.74 -22.48 28.21
CA LEU A 716 28.05 -21.97 27.83
C LEU A 716 28.91 -23.04 27.13
N SER A 717 28.57 -24.30 27.28
CA SER A 717 29.19 -25.45 26.60
C SER A 717 28.36 -25.98 25.44
N ASP A 718 27.34 -25.22 24.94
CA ASP A 718 26.53 -25.65 23.81
C ASP A 718 27.38 -25.96 22.56
N ALA A 719 26.95 -26.93 21.76
CA ALA A 719 27.64 -27.29 20.53
C ALA A 719 27.73 -26.14 19.54
N SER A 720 26.63 -25.31 19.42
CA SER A 720 26.58 -24.15 18.51
C SER A 720 27.33 -22.94 19.07
N PRO A 721 28.27 -22.37 18.33
CA PRO A 721 28.98 -21.16 18.75
C PRO A 721 28.02 -19.94 18.82
N GLU A 722 26.96 -19.90 18.03
CA GLU A 722 25.96 -18.86 18.05
C GLU A 722 25.14 -18.87 19.32
N VAL A 723 24.77 -20.07 19.81
CA VAL A 723 24.10 -20.21 21.10
C VAL A 723 25.02 -19.72 22.20
N ARG A 724 26.29 -20.18 22.23
CA ARG A 724 27.26 -19.73 23.24
C ARG A 724 27.42 -18.22 23.26
N ALA A 725 27.53 -17.60 22.08
CA ALA A 725 27.63 -16.14 21.96
C ALA A 725 26.37 -15.42 22.47
N SER A 726 25.18 -15.93 22.14
CA SER A 726 23.89 -15.38 22.60
C SER A 726 23.74 -15.51 24.11
N ILE A 727 24.18 -16.63 24.67
CA ILE A 727 24.19 -16.88 26.14
C ILE A 727 25.14 -15.89 26.85
N LEU A 728 26.37 -15.73 26.34
CA LEU A 728 27.29 -14.73 26.89
C LEU A 728 26.72 -13.33 26.87
N TYR A 729 26.03 -12.98 25.78
CA TYR A 729 25.35 -11.67 25.68
C TYR A 729 24.20 -11.57 26.70
N ALA A 730 23.34 -12.58 26.82
CA ALA A 730 22.23 -12.60 27.76
C ALA A 730 22.73 -12.51 29.22
N LEU A 731 23.78 -13.24 29.57
CA LEU A 731 24.44 -13.13 30.87
C LEU A 731 25.04 -11.74 31.10
N GLY A 732 25.68 -11.17 30.08
CA GLY A 732 26.24 -9.83 30.15
C GLY A 732 25.16 -8.77 30.41
N VAL A 733 23.99 -8.87 29.76
CA VAL A 733 22.83 -7.99 29.98
C VAL A 733 22.23 -8.21 31.36
N LEU A 734 22.12 -9.48 31.82
CA LEU A 734 21.55 -9.81 33.12
C LEU A 734 22.42 -9.24 34.26
N LEU A 735 23.75 -9.39 34.16
CA LEU A 735 24.74 -8.92 35.14
C LEU A 735 25.08 -7.44 34.95
N GLY A 736 24.96 -6.94 33.74
CA GLY A 736 25.29 -5.56 33.40
C GLY A 736 24.38 -4.58 34.12
N THR A 737 24.99 -3.74 34.93
CA THR A 737 24.32 -2.61 35.55
C THR A 737 24.61 -1.37 34.72
N SER A 738 23.60 -0.58 34.45
CA SER A 738 23.78 0.80 33.96
C SER A 738 24.45 1.62 35.08
N GLY A 739 25.80 1.51 35.18
CA GLY A 739 26.63 2.23 36.14
C GLY A 739 26.57 1.63 37.56
N SER A 740 27.56 0.77 37.88
CA SER A 740 28.10 0.57 39.22
C SER A 740 27.11 0.22 40.35
N MET A 741 26.30 -0.83 40.21
CA MET A 741 25.60 -1.41 41.36
C MET A 741 25.58 -2.94 41.29
N THR A 742 26.03 -3.57 42.36
CA THR A 742 25.81 -5.00 42.66
C THR A 742 24.32 -5.28 42.76
N ILE A 743 23.83 -6.32 42.10
CA ILE A 743 22.44 -6.76 42.21
C ILE A 743 22.22 -7.26 43.64
N ASP A 744 21.55 -6.47 44.46
CA ASP A 744 21.04 -6.91 45.75
C ASP A 744 19.81 -7.81 45.50
N VAL A 745 19.88 -9.06 45.93
CA VAL A 745 18.85 -10.10 45.79
C VAL A 745 17.59 -9.77 46.62
N ALA A 746 17.62 -8.72 47.45
CA ALA A 746 16.48 -8.26 48.21
C ALA A 746 15.50 -7.47 47.34
N HIS A 747 14.23 -7.78 47.32
CA HIS A 747 13.16 -7.10 46.59
C HIS A 747 13.16 -5.60 46.87
N PRO A 748 13.43 -4.76 45.90
CA PRO A 748 13.38 -3.29 46.09
C PRO A 748 11.95 -2.81 46.26
N THR A 749 11.75 -1.91 47.20
CA THR A 749 10.44 -1.27 47.41
C THR A 749 10.09 -0.34 46.24
N ALA A 750 8.80 -0.13 45.98
CA ALA A 750 8.28 0.70 44.88
C ALA A 750 8.89 2.13 44.84
N ALA A 751 9.28 2.66 46.02
CA ALA A 751 9.92 3.99 46.14
C ALA A 751 11.39 4.00 45.66
N GLU A 752 12.11 2.88 45.75
CA GLU A 752 13.49 2.75 45.26
C GLU A 752 13.51 2.56 43.74
N GLN A 753 12.49 1.89 43.15
CA GLN A 753 12.32 1.74 41.71
C GLN A 753 12.10 3.09 41.02
N HIS A 754 11.35 4.02 41.64
CA HIS A 754 11.10 5.35 41.10
C HIS A 754 12.38 6.23 41.09
N ARG A 755 13.20 6.16 42.14
CA ARG A 755 14.44 6.93 42.24
C ARG A 755 15.54 6.41 41.30
N ARG A 756 15.54 5.12 40.93
CA ARG A 756 16.46 4.55 39.93
C ARG A 756 16.10 4.99 38.51
N ARG A 757 14.82 5.09 38.16
CA ARG A 757 14.38 5.59 36.85
C ARG A 757 14.83 7.03 36.55
N GLU A 758 14.95 7.88 37.54
CA GLU A 758 15.38 9.28 37.38
C GLU A 758 16.90 9.44 37.17
N ARG A 759 17.73 8.45 37.50
CA ARG A 759 19.19 8.52 37.40
C ARG A 759 19.77 7.97 36.08
N THR A 760 19.01 7.28 35.25
CA THR A 760 19.48 6.57 34.05
C THR A 760 19.51 7.41 32.76
N HIS A 761 19.17 8.69 32.82
CA HIS A 761 19.15 9.56 31.63
C HIS A 761 20.48 10.19 31.24
N GLY A 762 21.62 9.72 31.71
CA GLY A 762 22.83 10.49 31.57
C GLY A 762 24.17 9.82 31.19
N THR A 763 24.24 8.53 30.80
CA THR A 763 25.53 7.92 30.52
C THR A 763 25.62 7.17 29.19
N ALA A 764 26.71 7.45 28.44
CA ALA A 764 27.04 6.82 27.17
C ALA A 764 27.22 5.30 27.30
N ARG A 765 26.63 4.54 26.42
CA ARG A 765 26.71 3.06 26.34
C ARG A 765 28.11 2.60 25.90
N PRO A 766 28.64 1.50 26.47
CA PRO A 766 29.76 0.81 25.85
C PRO A 766 29.31 0.15 24.53
N PRO A 767 30.17 0.00 23.52
CA PRO A 767 29.81 -0.60 22.25
C PRO A 767 29.41 -2.07 22.49
N CYS A 768 28.19 -2.40 22.11
CA CYS A 768 27.64 -3.72 22.30
C CYS A 768 28.15 -4.67 21.23
N VAL A 769 28.97 -5.64 21.63
CA VAL A 769 29.55 -6.66 20.74
C VAL A 769 28.47 -7.46 20.00
N CYS A 770 27.28 -7.55 20.55
CA CYS A 770 26.16 -8.30 19.96
C CYS A 770 25.24 -7.51 19.02
N THR A 771 25.45 -6.22 18.84
CA THR A 771 24.77 -5.51 17.76
C THR A 771 25.10 -6.14 16.41
N CYS A 772 26.32 -6.69 16.27
CA CYS A 772 26.74 -7.45 15.09
C CYS A 772 25.96 -8.77 14.90
N LEU A 773 25.62 -9.48 15.98
CA LEU A 773 24.92 -10.78 15.87
C LEU A 773 23.44 -10.62 15.48
N LEU A 774 22.79 -9.54 15.91
CA LEU A 774 21.42 -9.23 15.48
C LEU A 774 21.36 -8.75 14.02
N TYR A 775 22.46 -8.18 13.51
CA TYR A 775 22.54 -7.69 12.13
C TYR A 775 23.25 -8.67 11.19
N THR A 776 23.96 -9.67 11.68
CA THR A 776 24.65 -10.66 10.84
C THR A 776 23.78 -11.89 10.53
N SER A 777 22.65 -12.10 11.20
CA SER A 777 21.67 -13.03 10.67
C SER A 777 20.91 -12.30 9.57
N ASP A 778 21.14 -12.63 8.34
CA ASP A 778 20.38 -12.12 7.20
C ASP A 778 18.96 -12.61 7.14
N ALA A 779 18.62 -13.42 8.01
CA ALA A 779 17.25 -13.59 8.37
C ALA A 779 16.73 -12.26 8.92
N ALA A 780 17.63 -11.55 9.33
CA ALA A 780 17.31 -10.19 9.53
C ALA A 780 17.70 -9.39 8.29
#